data_3ef5622905c6768b6c1d0a88f6670f1e
#
_entry.id   3ef5622905c6768b6c1d0a88f6670f1e
#
_cell.length_a   1.000
_cell.length_b   1.000
_cell.length_c   1.000
_cell.angle_alpha   90.00
_cell.angle_beta   90.00
_cell.angle_gamma   90.00
#
_symmetry.space_group_name_H-M   'P 1'
#
loop_
_entity.id
_entity.type
_entity.pdbx_description
1 polymer ?
#
loop_
_entity_poly.entity_id
_entity_poly.type
_entity_poly.pdbx_seq_one_letter_code
_entity_poly.pdbx_strand_id
1 'polypeptide(L)'
;MKIKKTFPVVGMSCASCAARIDKVIHEQPGVCEANINYATAQAQVVYDTEICSVQALKNAVQDAGYDLLTETDQQGEEKAKQIQNEKYRLLKIQTFGAILLSLPIMVISMVFVNIPYMNYVLWFLWTCVVLGFGNRFYLSAWQQLKHGTSNMDTLVANSTGIAYLFSVFNLLFPDFWLSRGITPHLYFEAASGIIAFILLGRLLEERAKQNTSTAIRRLAGLQPKTITIVTGSGEQTVPIENARIGDTIAVKPGERIAVDGTVISGDSYVDESMLSGEPIAVHKQAGEKVYAGTMNQKGAFHFTADKTGADTMLAQIIRMVQDAQGSKAPVQKLVDKIAGIFVPVIIGIALLTFGLWCLFAPTAGFSHGLLAMITVLIIACPCALGLATPTALIVGIGKGAEHGILIKDATSLEIARKIDTIVLDKTGTITEGHPRVVNTYWHTETTEARKIIYSLERLSEHPLAEAIVREFGQETSIPVTGFETIPGKGIKGRTGDETYYAGTAELLTDNGVILPEPLKQKAESWLKEAKTVVWFGHSTQALAIIAITDEIKPTSLQAIRQMEKIGLTVYMLTGDNAGTAQAIARKANIGHYRSGVLPHDKAIFIEQLQQKGAQVAMVGDGINDSAALAQADLSIAMGKGSDIAMETAMVTILSSDLLKIPETIRLSRLTVKTIRQNLFWAFIYNLVSIPIAAGILYPVCGFLLNPMIGGAAMAFSSVSVVSNSLRLKRKKISLTPTGYEIRNEEVKPINKKAMKKRFTIDGMMCGHCRAHVEKALNSIDGVKAIVTLDPPEATIEFTDKEFSLNELQQVIQNKAGDYKLHDLE
;
A
#
# COMPACT_ATOMS: atom_id res chain seq x y z
N MET A 1 22.49 -21.26 4.41
CA MET A 1 21.16 -20.97 3.78
C MET A 1 20.56 -19.70 4.38
N LYS A 2 20.21 -18.70 3.53
CA LYS A 2 19.64 -17.44 4.02
C LYS A 2 18.16 -17.61 4.30
N ILE A 3 17.72 -17.30 5.51
CA ILE A 3 16.33 -17.32 5.90
C ILE A 3 15.91 -15.97 6.46
N LYS A 4 14.63 -15.61 6.27
CA LYS A 4 13.99 -14.44 6.85
C LYS A 4 13.09 -14.88 7.99
N LYS A 5 13.32 -14.36 9.20
CA LYS A 5 12.48 -14.64 10.38
C LYS A 5 12.11 -13.36 11.13
N THR A 6 10.93 -13.35 11.71
CA THR A 6 10.42 -12.26 12.55
C THR A 6 10.32 -12.75 13.99
N PHE A 7 10.94 -12.01 14.91
CA PHE A 7 10.98 -12.33 16.34
C PHE A 7 10.34 -11.20 17.15
N PRO A 8 9.49 -11.50 18.14
CA PRO A 8 9.03 -10.52 19.10
C PRO A 8 10.19 -10.04 19.98
N VAL A 9 10.26 -8.73 20.22
CA VAL A 9 11.28 -8.08 21.05
C VAL A 9 10.65 -7.51 22.32
N VAL A 10 11.26 -7.82 23.47
CA VAL A 10 10.80 -7.37 24.77
C VAL A 10 11.76 -6.35 25.34
N GLY A 11 11.23 -5.29 25.97
CA GLY A 11 12.05 -4.28 26.67
C GLY A 11 12.18 -2.94 25.94
N MET A 12 11.82 -2.84 24.65
CA MET A 12 11.85 -1.56 23.94
C MET A 12 10.88 -0.54 24.55
N SER A 13 11.38 0.66 24.82
CA SER A 13 10.60 1.77 25.36
C SER A 13 10.54 3.00 24.45
N CYS A 14 11.37 3.04 23.40
CA CYS A 14 11.45 4.17 22.46
C CYS A 14 12.13 3.77 21.13
N ALA A 15 12.10 4.66 20.14
CA ALA A 15 12.72 4.44 18.83
C ALA A 15 14.25 4.27 18.92
N SER A 16 14.92 4.98 19.83
CA SER A 16 16.37 4.80 20.04
C SER A 16 16.73 3.41 20.56
N CYS A 17 15.84 2.76 21.32
CA CYS A 17 16.02 1.36 21.71
C CYS A 17 15.99 0.44 20.49
N ALA A 18 15.04 0.67 19.57
CA ALA A 18 14.93 -0.10 18.33
C ALA A 18 16.18 0.10 17.45
N ALA A 19 16.68 1.33 17.32
CA ALA A 19 17.90 1.63 16.57
C ALA A 19 19.13 0.93 17.16
N ARG A 20 19.21 0.81 18.50
CA ARG A 20 20.30 0.10 19.17
C ARG A 20 20.24 -1.40 18.89
N ILE A 21 19.06 -2.02 19.02
CA ILE A 21 18.89 -3.45 18.73
C ILE A 21 19.22 -3.73 17.26
N ASP A 22 18.80 -2.86 16.36
CA ASP A 22 19.12 -2.91 14.93
C ASP A 22 20.64 -2.97 14.70
N LYS A 23 21.38 -2.06 15.33
CA LYS A 23 22.83 -2.02 15.26
C LYS A 23 23.47 -3.31 15.79
N VAL A 24 23.06 -3.75 16.97
CA VAL A 24 23.64 -4.95 17.63
C VAL A 24 23.38 -6.22 16.83
N ILE A 25 22.19 -6.33 16.20
CA ILE A 25 21.85 -7.48 15.34
C ILE A 25 22.66 -7.42 14.03
N HIS A 26 22.82 -6.23 13.42
CA HIS A 26 23.63 -6.09 12.20
C HIS A 26 25.12 -6.39 12.41
N GLU A 27 25.63 -6.18 13.62
CA GLU A 27 27.03 -6.49 13.98
C GLU A 27 27.30 -8.00 14.14
N GLN A 28 26.24 -8.86 14.14
CA GLN A 28 26.41 -10.29 14.23
C GLN A 28 26.87 -10.89 12.90
N PRO A 29 27.89 -11.78 12.90
CA PRO A 29 28.32 -12.48 11.71
C PRO A 29 27.17 -13.28 11.06
N GLY A 30 27.03 -13.20 9.74
CA GLY A 30 25.99 -13.93 9.01
C GLY A 30 24.64 -13.25 8.93
N VAL A 31 24.45 -12.07 9.56
CA VAL A 31 23.25 -11.25 9.38
C VAL A 31 23.40 -10.43 8.11
N CYS A 32 22.43 -10.58 7.19
CA CYS A 32 22.37 -9.85 5.94
C CYS A 32 21.54 -8.56 6.07
N GLU A 33 20.42 -8.64 6.77
CA GLU A 33 19.50 -7.52 6.96
C GLU A 33 18.77 -7.66 8.31
N ALA A 34 18.57 -6.56 8.99
CA ALA A 34 17.74 -6.49 10.18
C ALA A 34 16.83 -5.26 10.11
N ASN A 35 15.57 -5.43 10.47
CA ASN A 35 14.60 -4.35 10.55
C ASN A 35 13.85 -4.46 11.88
N ILE A 36 14.08 -3.51 12.78
CA ILE A 36 13.47 -3.48 14.11
C ILE A 36 12.34 -2.46 14.12
N ASN A 37 11.12 -2.93 14.34
CA ASN A 37 9.94 -2.07 14.38
C ASN A 37 9.49 -1.86 15.83
N TYR A 38 9.64 -0.62 16.32
CA TYR A 38 9.24 -0.25 17.68
C TYR A 38 7.72 -0.34 17.92
N ALA A 39 6.90 -0.01 16.90
CA ALA A 39 5.45 0.03 17.08
C ALA A 39 4.82 -1.37 17.16
N THR A 40 5.36 -2.34 16.41
CA THR A 40 4.93 -3.75 16.46
C THR A 40 5.70 -4.55 17.52
N ALA A 41 6.77 -4.00 18.07
CA ALA A 41 7.73 -4.68 18.96
C ALA A 41 8.32 -5.96 18.33
N GLN A 42 8.67 -5.90 17.05
CA GLN A 42 9.20 -7.01 16.26
C GLN A 42 10.56 -6.69 15.66
N ALA A 43 11.41 -7.72 15.56
CA ALA A 43 12.67 -7.74 14.83
C ALA A 43 12.54 -8.71 13.65
N GLN A 44 12.61 -8.20 12.44
CA GLN A 44 12.69 -9.00 11.22
C GLN A 44 14.16 -9.09 10.81
N VAL A 45 14.69 -10.31 10.74
CA VAL A 45 16.11 -10.56 10.51
C VAL A 45 16.27 -11.53 9.35
N VAL A 46 17.11 -11.15 8.39
CA VAL A 46 17.58 -12.04 7.31
C VAL A 46 19.00 -12.46 7.65
N TYR A 47 19.20 -13.74 7.91
CA TYR A 47 20.50 -14.27 8.32
C TYR A 47 20.80 -15.63 7.69
N ASP A 48 22.09 -15.96 7.63
CA ASP A 48 22.55 -17.26 7.17
C ASP A 48 22.63 -18.24 8.34
N THR A 49 21.85 -19.31 8.28
CA THR A 49 21.73 -20.32 9.35
C THR A 49 23.02 -21.12 9.58
N GLU A 50 23.94 -21.12 8.63
CA GLU A 50 25.23 -21.80 8.74
C GLU A 50 26.24 -20.98 9.53
N ILE A 51 26.06 -19.64 9.56
CA ILE A 51 26.98 -18.69 10.19
C ILE A 51 26.40 -18.15 11.50
N CYS A 52 25.09 -17.87 11.54
CA CYS A 52 24.44 -17.23 12.68
C CYS A 52 23.31 -18.12 13.23
N SER A 53 23.35 -18.40 14.53
CA SER A 53 22.26 -19.11 15.20
C SER A 53 21.25 -18.13 15.83
N VAL A 54 19.99 -18.59 15.96
CA VAL A 54 18.95 -17.81 16.67
C VAL A 54 19.37 -17.48 18.12
N GLN A 55 20.12 -18.39 18.75
CA GLN A 55 20.63 -18.19 20.11
C GLN A 55 21.69 -17.08 20.16
N ALA A 56 22.55 -16.95 19.14
CA ALA A 56 23.51 -15.86 19.05
C ALA A 56 22.81 -14.49 18.94
N LEU A 57 21.76 -14.41 18.11
CA LEU A 57 20.93 -13.20 18.01
C LEU A 57 20.28 -12.84 19.35
N LYS A 58 19.72 -13.85 20.06
CA LYS A 58 19.13 -13.66 21.39
C LYS A 58 20.13 -13.13 22.39
N ASN A 59 21.30 -13.76 22.48
CA ASN A 59 22.36 -13.35 23.40
C ASN A 59 22.80 -11.90 23.11
N ALA A 60 23.04 -11.54 21.87
CA ALA A 60 23.43 -10.20 21.47
C ALA A 60 22.38 -9.14 21.86
N VAL A 61 21.10 -9.47 21.73
CA VAL A 61 20.00 -8.58 22.15
C VAL A 61 19.90 -8.50 23.66
N GLN A 62 20.16 -9.60 24.38
CA GLN A 62 20.17 -9.62 25.85
C GLN A 62 21.37 -8.82 26.43
N ASP A 63 22.54 -8.91 25.81
CA ASP A 63 23.71 -8.11 26.18
C ASP A 63 23.46 -6.60 25.99
N ALA A 64 22.61 -6.24 25.05
CA ALA A 64 22.17 -4.86 24.86
C ALA A 64 21.09 -4.40 25.86
N GLY A 65 20.62 -5.27 26.75
CA GLY A 65 19.62 -4.98 27.79
C GLY A 65 18.16 -5.16 27.36
N TYR A 66 17.93 -5.94 26.30
CA TYR A 66 16.60 -6.29 25.77
C TYR A 66 16.45 -7.82 25.68
N ASP A 67 15.29 -8.33 25.30
CA ASP A 67 15.11 -9.77 25.10
C ASP A 67 14.45 -10.07 23.77
N LEU A 68 14.86 -11.19 23.15
CA LEU A 68 14.36 -11.69 21.87
C LEU A 68 13.64 -13.01 22.13
N LEU A 69 12.33 -13.07 21.83
CA LEU A 69 11.57 -14.32 21.96
C LEU A 69 11.82 -15.19 20.72
N THR A 70 12.43 -16.33 20.94
CA THR A 70 12.90 -17.24 19.87
C THR A 70 11.88 -18.29 19.49
N GLU A 71 10.83 -18.46 20.28
CA GLU A 71 9.69 -19.32 19.97
C GLU A 71 8.89 -18.67 18.85
N THR A 72 8.87 -19.29 17.68
CA THR A 72 8.23 -18.73 16.46
C THR A 72 6.85 -19.32 16.18
N ASP A 73 6.37 -20.25 17.02
CA ASP A 73 5.07 -20.90 16.88
C ASP A 73 3.93 -20.12 17.56
N GLN A 74 2.70 -20.59 17.39
CA GLN A 74 1.52 -19.97 18.01
C GLN A 74 1.69 -19.73 19.52
N GLN A 75 2.43 -20.60 20.21
CA GLN A 75 2.79 -20.43 21.62
C GLN A 75 3.69 -19.21 21.87
N GLY A 76 4.62 -18.90 20.97
CA GLY A 76 5.46 -17.69 21.05
C GLY A 76 4.66 -16.39 20.91
N GLU A 77 3.68 -16.38 20.00
CA GLU A 77 2.77 -15.23 19.86
C GLU A 77 1.84 -15.03 21.06
N GLU A 78 1.32 -16.12 21.62
CA GLU A 78 0.51 -16.05 22.83
C GLU A 78 1.31 -15.55 24.03
N LYS A 79 2.54 -16.02 24.19
CA LYS A 79 3.45 -15.59 25.24
C LYS A 79 3.81 -14.11 25.09
N ALA A 80 4.07 -13.66 23.85
CA ALA A 80 4.30 -12.25 23.57
C ALA A 80 3.08 -11.38 23.91
N LYS A 81 1.88 -11.83 23.58
CA LYS A 81 0.61 -11.16 23.95
C LYS A 81 0.39 -11.11 25.44
N GLN A 82 0.68 -12.20 26.16
CA GLN A 82 0.59 -12.23 27.62
C GLN A 82 1.53 -11.21 28.26
N ILE A 83 2.82 -11.21 27.88
CA ILE A 83 3.81 -10.25 28.35
C ILE A 83 3.38 -8.80 28.05
N GLN A 84 2.82 -8.54 26.87
CA GLN A 84 2.33 -7.22 26.49
C GLN A 84 1.14 -6.78 27.33
N ASN A 85 0.20 -7.68 27.60
CA ASN A 85 -0.95 -7.40 28.44
C ASN A 85 -0.56 -7.15 29.89
N GLU A 86 0.37 -7.92 30.44
CA GLU A 86 0.93 -7.69 31.79
C GLU A 86 1.64 -6.34 31.89
N LYS A 87 2.47 -6.00 30.90
CA LYS A 87 3.12 -4.68 30.83
C LYS A 87 2.10 -3.55 30.78
N TYR A 88 1.05 -3.69 29.98
CA TYR A 88 -0.03 -2.70 29.89
C TYR A 88 -0.76 -2.54 31.22
N ARG A 89 -1.07 -3.65 31.89
CA ARG A 89 -1.70 -3.66 33.22
C ARG A 89 -0.83 -2.98 34.25
N LEU A 90 0.47 -3.30 34.26
CA LEU A 90 1.43 -2.68 35.17
C LEU A 90 1.56 -1.17 34.91
N LEU A 91 1.69 -0.78 33.63
CA LEU A 91 1.75 0.63 33.24
C LEU A 91 0.49 1.40 33.66
N LYS A 92 -0.67 0.78 33.56
CA LYS A 92 -1.94 1.35 34.03
C LYS A 92 -1.90 1.61 35.54
N ILE A 93 -1.47 0.62 36.32
CA ILE A 93 -1.35 0.75 37.79
C ILE A 93 -0.35 1.86 38.15
N GLN A 94 0.82 1.87 37.49
CA GLN A 94 1.85 2.89 37.72
C GLN A 94 1.33 4.30 37.38
N THR A 95 0.62 4.45 36.27
CA THR A 95 0.08 5.75 35.86
C THR A 95 -0.96 6.27 36.82
N PHE A 96 -1.95 5.44 37.19
CA PHE A 96 -2.98 5.87 38.14
C PHE A 96 -2.42 6.12 39.52
N GLY A 97 -1.47 5.30 40.01
CA GLY A 97 -0.80 5.51 41.29
C GLY A 97 0.05 6.78 41.32
N ALA A 98 0.79 7.05 40.24
CA ALA A 98 1.58 8.29 40.15
C ALA A 98 0.65 9.52 40.14
N ILE A 99 -0.44 9.51 39.38
CA ILE A 99 -1.41 10.61 39.36
C ILE A 99 -2.05 10.80 40.74
N LEU A 100 -2.48 9.72 41.39
CA LEU A 100 -3.14 9.75 42.67
C LEU A 100 -2.24 10.37 43.75
N LEU A 101 -0.94 10.07 43.74
CA LEU A 101 0.03 10.66 44.69
C LEU A 101 0.52 12.06 44.28
N SER A 102 0.59 12.35 42.98
CA SER A 102 1.03 13.69 42.52
C SER A 102 0.00 14.78 42.80
N LEU A 103 -1.31 14.46 42.82
CA LEU A 103 -2.36 15.42 43.15
C LEU A 103 -2.22 15.99 44.55
N PRO A 104 -2.10 15.20 45.65
CA PRO A 104 -1.84 15.73 46.99
C PRO A 104 -0.53 16.55 47.06
N ILE A 105 0.54 16.10 46.40
CA ILE A 105 1.81 16.84 46.34
C ILE A 105 1.57 18.23 45.78
N MET A 106 0.84 18.34 44.66
CA MET A 106 0.53 19.60 44.01
C MET A 106 -0.35 20.51 44.89
N VAL A 107 -1.36 19.96 45.55
CA VAL A 107 -2.23 20.71 46.46
C VAL A 107 -1.45 21.23 47.68
N ILE A 108 -0.63 20.38 48.30
CA ILE A 108 0.16 20.76 49.46
C ILE A 108 1.19 21.85 49.10
N SER A 109 1.87 21.72 47.93
CA SER A 109 2.84 22.71 47.49
C SER A 109 2.22 24.07 47.12
N MET A 110 0.94 24.11 46.74
CA MET A 110 0.26 25.37 46.41
C MET A 110 -0.47 26.02 47.59
N VAL A 111 -1.07 25.23 48.49
CA VAL A 111 -1.93 25.74 49.56
C VAL A 111 -1.17 25.88 50.88
N PHE A 112 -0.21 25.01 51.18
CA PHE A 112 0.47 24.94 52.49
C PHE A 112 1.93 25.35 52.41
N VAL A 113 2.30 26.31 51.56
CA VAL A 113 3.67 26.76 51.26
C VAL A 113 4.44 27.22 52.52
N ASN A 114 3.74 27.79 53.52
CA ASN A 114 4.37 28.40 54.68
C ASN A 114 4.46 27.45 55.90
N ILE A 115 4.14 26.18 55.75
CA ILE A 115 4.18 25.22 56.88
C ILE A 115 5.43 24.34 56.74
N PRO A 116 6.48 24.51 57.54
CA PRO A 116 7.76 23.80 57.41
C PRO A 116 7.62 22.27 57.44
N TYR A 117 6.74 21.72 58.25
CA TYR A 117 6.53 20.27 58.34
C TYR A 117 5.98 19.68 57.06
N MET A 118 5.20 20.43 56.27
CA MET A 118 4.63 19.98 54.97
C MET A 118 5.70 19.70 53.92
N ASN A 119 6.84 20.38 53.99
CA ASN A 119 7.97 20.15 53.09
C ASN A 119 8.57 18.74 53.26
N TYR A 120 8.60 18.21 54.48
CA TYR A 120 9.02 16.81 54.72
C TYR A 120 7.97 15.81 54.26
N VAL A 121 6.70 16.15 54.36
CA VAL A 121 5.60 15.33 53.78
C VAL A 121 5.70 15.29 52.25
N LEU A 122 5.96 16.41 51.61
CA LEU A 122 6.20 16.49 50.15
C LEU A 122 7.37 15.61 49.74
N TRP A 123 8.49 15.66 50.46
CA TRP A 123 9.64 14.81 50.21
C TRP A 123 9.31 13.33 50.35
N PHE A 124 8.59 12.94 51.40
CA PHE A 124 8.17 11.56 51.61
C PHE A 124 7.25 11.08 50.48
N LEU A 125 6.19 11.83 50.14
CA LEU A 125 5.25 11.50 49.08
C LEU A 125 5.94 11.41 47.70
N TRP A 126 6.86 12.33 47.43
CA TRP A 126 7.64 12.29 46.17
C TRP A 126 8.53 11.05 46.13
N THR A 127 9.16 10.67 47.20
CA THR A 127 9.97 9.45 47.29
C THR A 127 9.11 8.21 47.00
N CYS A 128 7.86 8.18 47.49
CA CYS A 128 6.92 7.13 47.16
C CYS A 128 6.55 7.10 45.65
N VAL A 129 6.41 8.28 45.01
CA VAL A 129 6.16 8.35 43.57
C VAL A 129 7.32 7.78 42.75
N VAL A 130 8.54 8.13 43.12
CA VAL A 130 9.76 7.69 42.42
C VAL A 130 10.02 6.21 42.61
N LEU A 131 10.05 5.74 43.84
CA LEU A 131 10.35 4.33 44.13
C LEU A 131 9.24 3.40 43.74
N GLY A 132 7.96 3.81 43.85
CA GLY A 132 6.82 3.01 43.50
C GLY A 132 6.48 3.00 42.00
N PHE A 133 6.59 4.15 41.34
CA PHE A 133 6.06 4.31 39.99
C PHE A 133 7.07 4.80 38.95
N GLY A 134 8.11 5.56 39.40
CA GLY A 134 9.16 6.17 38.55
C GLY A 134 10.46 5.37 38.46
N ASN A 135 10.66 4.33 39.24
CA ASN A 135 11.91 3.58 39.37
C ASN A 135 12.44 3.06 38.01
N ARG A 136 11.54 2.65 37.08
CA ARG A 136 11.91 2.17 35.75
C ARG A 136 12.72 3.19 34.94
N PHE A 137 12.47 4.49 35.09
CA PHE A 137 13.21 5.53 34.38
C PHE A 137 14.67 5.56 34.84
N TYR A 138 14.89 5.46 36.11
CA TYR A 138 16.23 5.47 36.68
C TYR A 138 17.00 4.17 36.37
N LEU A 139 16.32 3.02 36.45
CA LEU A 139 16.92 1.73 36.08
C LEU A 139 17.31 1.70 34.62
N SER A 140 16.40 2.16 33.71
CA SER A 140 16.68 2.27 32.30
C SER A 140 17.83 3.23 32.00
N ALA A 141 17.85 4.41 32.65
CA ALA A 141 18.94 5.38 32.52
C ALA A 141 20.28 4.82 32.96
N TRP A 142 20.32 4.11 34.09
CA TRP A 142 21.53 3.46 34.59
C TRP A 142 22.07 2.39 33.65
N GLN A 143 21.20 1.56 33.09
CA GLN A 143 21.57 0.56 32.07
C GLN A 143 22.15 1.23 30.82
N GLN A 144 21.52 2.32 30.34
CA GLN A 144 22.02 3.05 29.17
C GLN A 144 23.37 3.71 29.43
N LEU A 145 23.59 4.27 30.65
CA LEU A 145 24.84 4.89 31.05
C LEU A 145 26.00 3.86 31.02
N LYS A 146 25.78 2.65 31.53
CA LYS A 146 26.77 1.56 31.48
C LYS A 146 27.28 1.24 30.08
N HIS A 147 26.43 1.47 29.07
CA HIS A 147 26.77 1.21 27.69
C HIS A 147 27.14 2.47 26.89
N GLY A 148 27.32 3.61 27.52
CA GLY A 148 27.69 4.87 26.86
C GLY A 148 26.64 5.43 25.93
N THR A 149 25.36 5.07 26.15
CA THR A 149 24.24 5.53 25.33
C THR A 149 23.22 6.30 26.17
N SER A 150 22.33 7.03 25.49
CA SER A 150 21.26 7.76 26.14
C SER A 150 19.93 7.54 25.40
N ASN A 151 18.83 7.51 26.14
CA ASN A 151 17.48 7.37 25.61
C ASN A 151 16.55 8.38 26.28
N MET A 152 15.25 8.29 25.98
CA MET A 152 14.23 9.14 26.57
C MET A 152 14.18 9.00 28.11
N ASP A 153 14.34 7.78 28.63
CA ASP A 153 14.31 7.52 30.06
C ASP A 153 15.49 8.22 30.77
N THR A 154 16.62 8.37 30.09
CA THR A 154 17.80 9.11 30.58
C THR A 154 17.47 10.60 30.78
N LEU A 155 16.74 11.23 29.85
CA LEU A 155 16.32 12.63 29.97
C LEU A 155 15.35 12.83 31.15
N VAL A 156 14.39 11.90 31.29
CA VAL A 156 13.42 11.92 32.40
C VAL A 156 14.13 11.73 33.75
N ALA A 157 15.02 10.73 33.85
CA ALA A 157 15.77 10.45 35.05
C ALA A 157 16.68 11.62 35.46
N ASN A 158 17.40 12.22 34.49
CA ASN A 158 18.25 13.38 34.74
C ASN A 158 17.44 14.60 35.21
N SER A 159 16.36 14.92 34.47
CA SER A 159 15.56 16.11 34.82
C SER A 159 14.88 16.00 36.19
N THR A 160 14.23 14.84 36.45
CA THR A 160 13.56 14.62 37.75
C THR A 160 14.58 14.40 38.88
N GLY A 161 15.71 13.78 38.60
CA GLY A 161 16.81 13.59 39.56
C GLY A 161 17.48 14.90 39.98
N ILE A 162 17.76 15.79 39.01
CA ILE A 162 18.30 17.12 39.29
C ILE A 162 17.32 17.95 40.13
N ALA A 163 16.02 17.95 39.72
CA ALA A 163 14.98 18.63 40.50
C ALA A 163 14.86 18.10 41.92
N TYR A 164 14.99 16.80 42.12
CA TYR A 164 14.98 16.17 43.42
C TYR A 164 16.19 16.59 44.27
N LEU A 165 17.40 16.38 43.76
CA LEU A 165 18.63 16.71 44.50
C LEU A 165 18.66 18.18 44.91
N PHE A 166 18.23 19.07 44.04
CA PHE A 166 18.13 20.49 44.31
C PHE A 166 17.06 20.78 45.36
N SER A 167 15.90 20.16 45.33
CA SER A 167 14.83 20.33 46.31
C SER A 167 15.25 19.80 47.69
N VAL A 168 15.91 18.65 47.73
CA VAL A 168 16.45 18.07 49.00
C VAL A 168 17.53 18.95 49.57
N PHE A 169 18.45 19.49 48.76
CA PHE A 169 19.44 20.45 49.18
C PHE A 169 18.79 21.70 49.77
N ASN A 170 17.80 22.26 49.11
CA ASN A 170 17.07 23.43 49.59
C ASN A 170 16.29 23.19 50.90
N LEU A 171 15.78 21.96 51.06
CA LEU A 171 15.07 21.55 52.28
C LEU A 171 15.99 21.38 53.45
N LEU A 172 17.19 20.81 53.28
CA LEU A 172 18.14 20.50 54.33
C LEU A 172 19.05 21.68 54.70
N PHE A 173 19.35 22.55 53.69
CA PHE A 173 20.25 23.67 53.85
C PHE A 173 19.61 25.00 53.40
N PRO A 174 18.50 25.44 54.01
CA PRO A 174 17.80 26.65 53.57
C PRO A 174 18.63 27.90 53.83
N ASP A 175 19.44 27.93 54.91
CA ASP A 175 20.29 29.06 55.32
C ASP A 175 21.34 29.41 54.24
N PHE A 176 21.76 28.46 53.42
CA PHE A 176 22.69 28.70 52.33
C PHE A 176 22.15 29.71 51.31
N TRP A 177 20.86 29.69 51.05
CA TRP A 177 20.19 30.62 50.13
C TRP A 177 19.71 31.89 50.83
N LEU A 178 19.17 31.76 52.04
CA LEU A 178 18.67 32.89 52.83
C LEU A 178 19.79 33.89 53.14
N SER A 179 21.00 33.41 53.42
CA SER A 179 22.18 34.26 53.63
C SER A 179 22.60 35.07 52.38
N ARG A 180 22.14 34.65 51.19
CA ARG A 180 22.36 35.33 49.92
C ARG A 180 21.14 36.12 49.43
N GLY A 181 20.12 36.27 50.31
CA GLY A 181 18.88 37.01 49.95
C GLY A 181 17.96 36.27 48.96
N ILE A 182 18.17 34.94 48.75
CA ILE A 182 17.38 34.11 47.84
C ILE A 182 16.46 33.22 48.66
N THR A 183 15.15 33.22 48.33
CA THR A 183 14.20 32.28 48.94
C THR A 183 14.34 30.89 48.27
N PRO A 184 14.59 29.81 49.07
CA PRO A 184 14.72 28.47 48.52
C PRO A 184 13.36 27.94 48.01
N HIS A 185 13.28 27.59 46.75
CA HIS A 185 12.11 26.95 46.17
C HIS A 185 12.30 25.43 46.09
N LEU A 186 11.23 24.70 46.39
CA LEU A 186 11.16 23.24 46.27
C LEU A 186 10.42 22.89 44.96
N TYR A 187 10.85 21.83 44.26
CA TYR A 187 10.32 21.40 42.98
C TYR A 187 9.82 19.95 43.02
N PHE A 188 9.38 19.48 44.19
CA PHE A 188 8.84 18.12 44.35
C PHE A 188 7.56 17.91 43.54
N GLU A 189 6.67 18.93 43.48
CA GLU A 189 5.46 18.92 42.68
C GLU A 189 5.77 18.84 41.17
N ALA A 190 6.74 19.60 40.73
CA ALA A 190 7.14 19.59 39.33
C ALA A 190 7.70 18.21 38.92
N ALA A 191 8.59 17.64 39.73
CA ALA A 191 9.19 16.33 39.47
C ALA A 191 8.17 15.20 39.51
N SER A 192 7.20 15.20 40.46
CA SER A 192 6.14 14.21 40.53
C SER A 192 5.17 14.34 39.34
N GLY A 193 4.79 15.57 38.99
CA GLY A 193 3.92 15.87 37.83
C GLY A 193 4.54 15.43 36.53
N ILE A 194 5.85 15.61 36.33
CA ILE A 194 6.57 15.12 35.15
C ILE A 194 6.43 13.60 35.03
N ILE A 195 6.70 12.84 36.09
CA ILE A 195 6.57 11.37 36.07
C ILE A 195 5.13 10.97 35.74
N ALA A 196 4.14 11.61 36.36
CA ALA A 196 2.73 11.32 36.12
C ALA A 196 2.30 11.59 34.66
N PHE A 197 2.68 12.75 34.10
CA PHE A 197 2.36 13.08 32.70
C PHE A 197 3.07 12.19 31.69
N ILE A 198 4.33 11.81 31.93
CA ILE A 198 5.06 10.91 31.05
C ILE A 198 4.47 9.50 31.08
N LEU A 199 4.11 8.98 32.26
CA LEU A 199 3.44 7.70 32.40
C LEU A 199 2.07 7.73 31.72
N LEU A 200 1.31 8.82 31.86
CA LEU A 200 0.05 9.02 31.16
C LEU A 200 0.23 9.02 29.64
N GLY A 201 1.22 9.76 29.15
CA GLY A 201 1.58 9.79 27.74
C GLY A 201 1.90 8.39 27.22
N ARG A 202 2.68 7.60 27.92
CA ARG A 202 3.01 6.20 27.57
C ARG A 202 1.79 5.28 27.61
N LEU A 203 0.90 5.46 28.58
CA LEU A 203 -0.32 4.67 28.66
C LEU A 203 -1.24 4.94 27.44
N LEU A 204 -1.39 6.21 27.08
CA LEU A 204 -2.15 6.60 25.89
C LEU A 204 -1.51 6.10 24.60
N GLU A 205 -0.20 6.14 24.51
CA GLU A 205 0.60 5.60 23.41
C GLU A 205 0.39 4.09 23.25
N GLU A 206 0.51 3.32 24.36
CA GLU A 206 0.37 1.86 24.32
C GLU A 206 -1.06 1.44 23.95
N ARG A 207 -2.07 2.13 24.49
CA ARG A 207 -3.47 1.96 24.11
C ARG A 207 -3.68 2.21 22.60
N ALA A 208 -3.02 3.20 22.08
CA ALA A 208 -3.12 3.58 20.69
C ALA A 208 -2.45 2.56 19.76
N LYS A 209 -1.27 2.02 20.14
CA LYS A 209 -0.60 0.91 19.42
C LYS A 209 -1.51 -0.31 19.35
N GLN A 210 -2.17 -0.69 20.43
CA GLN A 210 -3.12 -1.81 20.43
C GLN A 210 -4.27 -1.61 19.43
N ASN A 211 -4.75 -0.38 19.25
CA ASN A 211 -5.83 -0.06 18.31
C ASN A 211 -5.37 -0.03 16.84
N THR A 212 -4.09 0.15 16.56
CA THR A 212 -3.56 0.16 15.18
C THR A 212 -3.44 -1.25 14.59
N SER A 213 -3.21 -2.28 15.39
CA SER A 213 -3.09 -3.69 14.96
C SER A 213 -4.43 -4.40 14.72
N THR A 214 -5.55 -3.66 14.66
CA THR A 214 -6.90 -4.25 14.58
C THR A 214 -7.15 -5.01 13.27
N ALA A 215 -6.52 -4.61 12.15
CA ALA A 215 -6.72 -5.25 10.85
C ALA A 215 -6.23 -6.72 10.85
N ILE A 216 -5.02 -6.98 11.33
CA ILE A 216 -4.49 -8.36 11.45
C ILE A 216 -5.35 -9.19 12.38
N ARG A 217 -5.75 -8.62 13.53
CA ARG A 217 -6.64 -9.34 14.47
C ARG A 217 -7.99 -9.70 13.83
N ARG A 218 -8.54 -8.86 12.98
CA ARG A 218 -9.78 -9.15 12.25
C ARG A 218 -9.56 -10.28 11.25
N LEU A 219 -8.46 -10.24 10.47
CA LEU A 219 -8.12 -11.31 9.53
C LEU A 219 -7.90 -12.65 10.26
N ALA A 220 -7.11 -12.67 11.34
CA ALA A 220 -6.88 -13.87 12.14
C ALA A 220 -8.18 -14.39 12.82
N GLY A 221 -9.12 -13.49 13.16
CA GLY A 221 -10.43 -13.85 13.71
C GLY A 221 -11.41 -14.46 12.70
N LEU A 222 -11.04 -14.54 11.41
CA LEU A 222 -11.87 -15.19 10.38
C LEU A 222 -11.68 -16.70 10.34
N GLN A 223 -10.60 -17.21 10.90
CA GLN A 223 -10.33 -18.65 10.93
C GLN A 223 -11.17 -19.29 12.05
N PRO A 224 -12.03 -20.27 11.74
CA PRO A 224 -12.79 -21.01 12.76
C PRO A 224 -11.83 -21.88 13.57
N LYS A 225 -12.20 -22.20 14.81
CA LYS A 225 -11.39 -23.04 15.69
C LYS A 225 -11.63 -24.54 15.48
N THR A 226 -12.74 -24.90 14.88
CA THR A 226 -13.17 -26.28 14.65
C THR A 226 -13.64 -26.48 13.21
N ILE A 227 -13.55 -27.71 12.74
CA ILE A 227 -14.01 -28.16 11.42
C ILE A 227 -14.85 -29.40 11.56
N THR A 228 -15.74 -29.66 10.59
CA THR A 228 -16.54 -30.89 10.53
C THR A 228 -16.00 -31.77 9.42
N ILE A 229 -15.32 -32.86 9.80
CA ILE A 229 -14.77 -33.84 8.86
C ILE A 229 -15.82 -34.91 8.63
N VAL A 230 -15.99 -35.34 7.38
CA VAL A 230 -16.85 -36.46 6.99
C VAL A 230 -16.00 -37.73 6.91
N THR A 231 -16.29 -38.67 7.77
CA THR A 231 -15.62 -39.98 7.81
C THR A 231 -16.62 -41.08 7.44
N GLY A 232 -16.14 -42.31 7.19
CA GLY A 232 -17.02 -43.46 6.93
C GLY A 232 -17.99 -43.76 8.07
N SER A 233 -17.75 -43.23 9.28
CA SER A 233 -18.60 -43.35 10.47
C SER A 233 -19.57 -42.16 10.68
N GLY A 234 -19.53 -41.14 9.83
CA GLY A 234 -20.35 -39.94 9.88
C GLY A 234 -19.56 -38.62 10.05
N GLU A 235 -20.29 -37.55 10.31
CA GLU A 235 -19.70 -36.21 10.57
C GLU A 235 -19.08 -36.13 11.96
N GLN A 236 -17.84 -35.67 12.05
CA GLN A 236 -17.16 -35.47 13.32
C GLN A 236 -16.54 -34.05 13.36
N THR A 237 -16.88 -33.29 14.43
CA THR A 237 -16.26 -31.98 14.65
C THR A 237 -14.94 -32.13 15.42
N VAL A 238 -13.86 -31.64 14.85
CA VAL A 238 -12.50 -31.68 15.40
C VAL A 238 -11.87 -30.30 15.42
N PRO A 239 -10.83 -30.06 16.25
CA PRO A 239 -10.04 -28.84 16.16
C PRO A 239 -9.40 -28.68 14.76
N ILE A 240 -9.28 -27.43 14.28
CA ILE A 240 -8.72 -27.14 12.96
C ILE A 240 -7.28 -27.65 12.78
N GLU A 241 -6.54 -27.73 13.87
CA GLU A 241 -5.14 -28.23 13.90
C GLU A 241 -5.01 -29.69 13.46
N ASN A 242 -6.10 -30.43 13.53
CA ASN A 242 -6.18 -31.83 13.13
C ASN A 242 -6.54 -32.02 11.65
N ALA A 243 -6.84 -30.95 10.93
CA ALA A 243 -7.14 -30.98 9.49
C ALA A 243 -5.94 -31.45 8.68
N ARG A 244 -6.13 -32.42 7.78
CA ARG A 244 -5.12 -32.94 6.88
C ARG A 244 -5.52 -32.70 5.43
N ILE A 245 -4.51 -32.59 4.58
CA ILE A 245 -4.74 -32.55 3.13
C ILE A 245 -5.43 -33.85 2.71
N GLY A 246 -6.48 -33.75 1.91
CA GLY A 246 -7.31 -34.86 1.47
C GLY A 246 -8.53 -35.14 2.36
N ASP A 247 -8.70 -34.51 3.52
CA ASP A 247 -9.89 -34.63 4.33
C ASP A 247 -11.11 -34.07 3.62
N THR A 248 -12.25 -34.79 3.72
CA THR A 248 -13.54 -34.28 3.25
C THR A 248 -14.20 -33.48 4.36
N ILE A 249 -14.47 -32.22 4.09
CA ILE A 249 -15.01 -31.29 5.08
C ILE A 249 -16.42 -30.86 4.66
N ALA A 250 -17.35 -30.89 5.59
CA ALA A 250 -18.73 -30.41 5.42
C ALA A 250 -18.82 -28.97 5.92
N VAL A 251 -19.50 -28.11 5.13
CA VAL A 251 -19.76 -26.70 5.51
C VAL A 251 -21.23 -26.42 5.38
N LYS A 252 -21.85 -25.98 6.48
CA LYS A 252 -23.24 -25.62 6.59
C LYS A 252 -23.47 -24.12 6.32
N PRO A 253 -24.70 -23.70 6.00
CA PRO A 253 -25.03 -22.28 5.85
C PRO A 253 -24.67 -21.46 7.10
N GLY A 254 -23.99 -20.31 6.90
CA GLY A 254 -23.54 -19.45 7.97
C GLY A 254 -22.21 -19.86 8.60
N GLU A 255 -21.61 -20.98 8.21
CA GLU A 255 -20.30 -21.40 8.69
C GLU A 255 -19.19 -20.77 7.85
N ARG A 256 -18.02 -20.59 8.49
CA ARG A 256 -16.80 -20.16 7.81
C ARG A 256 -16.02 -21.35 7.33
N ILE A 257 -15.47 -21.24 6.13
CA ILE A 257 -14.57 -22.22 5.54
C ILE A 257 -13.24 -22.14 6.28
N ALA A 258 -12.74 -23.27 6.75
CA ALA A 258 -11.61 -23.31 7.67
C ALA A 258 -10.24 -23.44 6.95
N VAL A 259 -10.21 -24.16 5.81
CA VAL A 259 -9.04 -24.49 5.04
C VAL A 259 -9.32 -24.31 3.55
N ASP A 260 -8.29 -24.22 2.72
CA ASP A 260 -8.48 -24.13 1.27
C ASP A 260 -8.75 -25.51 0.68
N GLY A 261 -9.63 -25.58 -0.31
CA GLY A 261 -9.97 -26.85 -0.94
C GLY A 261 -10.80 -26.73 -2.21
N THR A 262 -11.22 -27.88 -2.72
CA THR A 262 -12.03 -28.01 -3.94
C THR A 262 -13.37 -28.67 -3.62
N VAL A 263 -14.45 -28.06 -4.05
CA VAL A 263 -15.83 -28.57 -3.82
C VAL A 263 -16.01 -29.92 -4.54
N ILE A 264 -16.52 -30.92 -3.82
CA ILE A 264 -16.79 -32.26 -4.36
C ILE A 264 -18.27 -32.43 -4.67
N SER A 265 -19.13 -31.95 -3.77
CA SER A 265 -20.58 -32.11 -3.90
C SER A 265 -21.35 -30.99 -3.20
N GLY A 266 -22.56 -30.74 -3.67
CA GLY A 266 -23.38 -29.62 -3.26
C GLY A 266 -23.08 -28.37 -4.05
N ASP A 267 -23.88 -27.33 -3.82
CA ASP A 267 -23.71 -26.01 -4.38
C ASP A 267 -24.06 -24.93 -3.36
N SER A 268 -23.41 -23.79 -3.41
CA SER A 268 -23.67 -22.68 -2.49
C SER A 268 -23.19 -21.35 -3.01
N TYR A 269 -23.62 -20.28 -2.34
CA TYR A 269 -23.06 -18.93 -2.49
C TYR A 269 -22.11 -18.65 -1.34
N VAL A 270 -20.87 -18.33 -1.66
CA VAL A 270 -19.80 -18.06 -0.69
C VAL A 270 -19.42 -16.59 -0.74
N ASP A 271 -19.43 -15.92 0.41
CA ASP A 271 -18.93 -14.55 0.56
C ASP A 271 -17.40 -14.59 0.64
N GLU A 272 -16.76 -14.18 -0.45
CA GLU A 272 -15.31 -14.04 -0.59
C GLU A 272 -14.85 -12.58 -0.41
N SER A 273 -15.71 -11.67 0.06
CA SER A 273 -15.42 -10.24 0.15
C SER A 273 -14.17 -9.91 0.97
N MET A 274 -13.81 -10.76 1.93
CA MET A 274 -12.58 -10.61 2.72
C MET A 274 -11.31 -10.89 1.92
N LEU A 275 -11.41 -11.62 0.82
CA LEU A 275 -10.29 -11.90 -0.09
C LEU A 275 -10.33 -10.98 -1.30
N SER A 276 -11.47 -10.94 -2.01
CA SER A 276 -11.62 -10.18 -3.26
C SER A 276 -11.90 -8.67 -3.01
N GLY A 277 -12.46 -8.33 -1.85
CA GLY A 277 -12.97 -6.97 -1.58
C GLY A 277 -14.30 -6.69 -2.28
N GLU A 278 -14.90 -7.68 -2.96
CA GLU A 278 -16.17 -7.57 -3.66
C GLU A 278 -17.33 -8.04 -2.80
N PRO A 279 -18.39 -7.26 -2.63
CA PRO A 279 -19.49 -7.61 -1.72
C PRO A 279 -20.46 -8.68 -2.26
N ILE A 280 -20.28 -9.11 -3.52
CA ILE A 280 -21.16 -10.08 -4.17
C ILE A 280 -20.67 -11.48 -3.87
N ALA A 281 -21.56 -12.32 -3.32
CA ALA A 281 -21.24 -13.72 -3.05
C ALA A 281 -21.07 -14.49 -4.37
N VAL A 282 -20.05 -15.34 -4.42
CA VAL A 282 -19.69 -16.16 -5.57
C VAL A 282 -20.39 -17.50 -5.49
N HIS A 283 -21.03 -17.93 -6.56
CA HIS A 283 -21.61 -19.28 -6.66
C HIS A 283 -20.49 -20.31 -6.74
N LYS A 284 -20.58 -21.38 -5.94
CA LYS A 284 -19.60 -22.46 -5.87
C LYS A 284 -20.27 -23.79 -6.18
N GLN A 285 -19.72 -24.51 -7.16
CA GLN A 285 -20.16 -25.83 -7.61
C GLN A 285 -19.05 -26.86 -7.51
N ALA A 286 -19.38 -28.13 -7.73
CA ALA A 286 -18.36 -29.19 -7.76
C ALA A 286 -17.23 -28.87 -8.75
N GLY A 287 -15.99 -29.01 -8.30
CA GLY A 287 -14.78 -28.67 -9.04
C GLY A 287 -14.24 -27.26 -8.80
N GLU A 288 -15.00 -26.37 -8.14
CA GLU A 288 -14.53 -25.01 -7.86
C GLU A 288 -13.80 -24.90 -6.52
N LYS A 289 -12.84 -23.95 -6.46
CA LYS A 289 -12.02 -23.73 -5.26
C LYS A 289 -12.73 -22.87 -4.23
N VAL A 290 -12.53 -23.23 -2.96
CA VAL A 290 -12.96 -22.47 -1.79
C VAL A 290 -11.76 -22.15 -0.91
N TYR A 291 -11.84 -21.05 -0.17
CA TYR A 291 -10.71 -20.48 0.56
C TYR A 291 -11.02 -20.27 2.03
N ALA A 292 -10.02 -20.49 2.88
CA ALA A 292 -10.09 -20.28 4.32
C ALA A 292 -10.52 -18.84 4.67
N GLY A 293 -11.38 -18.70 5.69
CA GLY A 293 -11.87 -17.42 6.19
C GLY A 293 -13.10 -16.88 5.47
N THR A 294 -13.47 -17.41 4.30
CA THR A 294 -14.69 -17.04 3.57
C THR A 294 -15.93 -17.64 4.26
N MET A 295 -17.10 -17.07 3.97
CA MET A 295 -18.34 -17.44 4.66
C MET A 295 -19.34 -18.07 3.69
N ASN A 296 -19.80 -19.27 4.03
CA ASN A 296 -20.87 -19.92 3.32
C ASN A 296 -22.21 -19.25 3.64
N GLN A 297 -22.95 -18.77 2.63
CA GLN A 297 -24.21 -18.05 2.84
C GLN A 297 -25.44 -18.95 2.71
N LYS A 298 -25.54 -19.73 1.62
CA LYS A 298 -26.73 -20.51 1.30
C LYS A 298 -26.30 -21.88 0.77
N GLY A 299 -27.05 -22.91 1.14
CA GLY A 299 -26.70 -24.27 0.74
C GLY A 299 -25.64 -24.90 1.66
N ALA A 300 -25.48 -26.20 1.56
CA ALA A 300 -24.45 -26.97 2.20
C ALA A 300 -23.64 -27.69 1.13
N PHE A 301 -22.34 -27.79 1.32
CA PHE A 301 -21.46 -28.45 0.39
C PHE A 301 -20.36 -29.21 1.12
N HIS A 302 -19.76 -30.18 0.42
CA HIS A 302 -18.58 -30.88 0.86
C HIS A 302 -17.42 -30.50 -0.05
N PHE A 303 -16.23 -30.34 0.52
CA PHE A 303 -15.01 -30.06 -0.22
C PHE A 303 -13.84 -30.88 0.33
N THR A 304 -12.85 -31.15 -0.55
CA THR A 304 -11.60 -31.78 -0.13
C THR A 304 -10.60 -30.70 0.23
N ALA A 305 -9.90 -30.87 1.37
CA ALA A 305 -8.85 -29.96 1.79
C ALA A 305 -7.62 -30.09 0.87
N ASP A 306 -7.24 -29.01 0.20
CA ASP A 306 -6.06 -28.93 -0.67
C ASP A 306 -4.85 -28.34 0.08
N LYS A 307 -5.08 -27.34 0.94
CA LYS A 307 -4.07 -26.67 1.75
C LYS A 307 -4.58 -26.48 3.18
N THR A 308 -3.72 -26.72 4.18
CA THR A 308 -4.06 -26.59 5.60
C THR A 308 -3.04 -25.75 6.36
N GLY A 309 -3.40 -25.23 7.52
CA GLY A 309 -2.49 -24.52 8.42
C GLY A 309 -1.85 -23.27 7.81
N ALA A 310 -0.52 -23.24 7.79
CA ALA A 310 0.27 -22.09 7.32
C ALA A 310 0.21 -21.88 5.79
N ASP A 311 -0.22 -22.89 5.03
CA ASP A 311 -0.21 -22.87 3.58
C ASP A 311 -1.53 -22.36 2.98
N THR A 312 -2.54 -22.14 3.84
CA THR A 312 -3.83 -21.55 3.40
C THR A 312 -3.64 -20.12 2.92
N MET A 313 -4.47 -19.71 1.97
CA MET A 313 -4.46 -18.34 1.41
C MET A 313 -4.62 -17.27 2.50
N LEU A 314 -5.50 -17.49 3.47
CA LEU A 314 -5.67 -16.58 4.59
C LEU A 314 -4.41 -16.47 5.45
N ALA A 315 -3.72 -17.58 5.74
CA ALA A 315 -2.48 -17.57 6.51
C ALA A 315 -1.36 -16.85 5.76
N GLN A 316 -1.25 -17.03 4.44
CA GLN A 316 -0.31 -16.30 3.60
C GLN A 316 -0.59 -14.79 3.60
N ILE A 317 -1.85 -14.37 3.47
CA ILE A 317 -2.25 -12.96 3.56
C ILE A 317 -1.86 -12.36 4.92
N ILE A 318 -2.16 -13.06 6.02
CA ILE A 318 -1.80 -12.61 7.37
C ILE A 318 -0.29 -12.45 7.48
N ARG A 319 0.50 -13.41 6.99
CA ARG A 319 1.97 -13.35 7.00
C ARG A 319 2.49 -12.16 6.18
N MET A 320 1.98 -11.95 4.97
CA MET A 320 2.38 -10.79 4.14
C MET A 320 2.09 -9.46 4.84
N VAL A 321 0.92 -9.32 5.48
CA VAL A 321 0.57 -8.10 6.22
C VAL A 321 1.45 -7.91 7.45
N GLN A 322 1.81 -8.98 8.17
CA GLN A 322 2.74 -8.95 9.31
C GLN A 322 4.14 -8.52 8.86
N ASP A 323 4.65 -9.11 7.78
CA ASP A 323 5.95 -8.79 7.20
C ASP A 323 6.01 -7.33 6.74
N ALA A 324 4.97 -6.87 6.05
CA ALA A 324 4.87 -5.50 5.61
C ALA A 324 4.85 -4.50 6.79
N GLN A 325 4.11 -4.82 7.85
CA GLN A 325 4.07 -3.98 9.06
C GLN A 325 5.38 -4.01 9.84
N GLY A 326 6.16 -5.09 9.74
CA GLY A 326 7.49 -5.22 10.32
C GLY A 326 8.57 -4.42 9.58
N SER A 327 8.35 -4.10 8.30
CA SER A 327 9.33 -3.41 7.46
C SER A 327 9.51 -1.93 7.81
N LYS A 328 10.69 -1.37 7.50
CA LYS A 328 11.00 0.05 7.70
C LYS A 328 10.94 0.83 6.39
N ALA A 329 10.19 1.93 6.38
CA ALA A 329 10.23 2.87 5.26
C ALA A 329 11.56 3.65 5.21
N PRO A 330 12.03 4.08 4.03
CA PRO A 330 13.21 4.93 3.89
C PRO A 330 13.16 6.19 4.76
N VAL A 331 12.01 6.84 4.85
CA VAL A 331 11.81 8.01 5.71
C VAL A 331 12.01 7.68 7.19
N GLN A 332 11.70 6.48 7.64
CA GLN A 332 11.90 6.06 9.03
C GLN A 332 13.40 5.91 9.36
N LYS A 333 14.20 5.36 8.45
CA LYS A 333 15.67 5.27 8.62
C LYS A 333 16.29 6.66 8.83
N LEU A 334 15.82 7.66 8.08
CA LEU A 334 16.25 9.06 8.25
C LEU A 334 15.87 9.61 9.64
N VAL A 335 14.64 9.37 10.07
CA VAL A 335 14.11 9.81 11.37
C VAL A 335 14.90 9.18 12.52
N ASP A 336 15.22 7.89 12.44
CA ASP A 336 16.00 7.16 13.44
C ASP A 336 17.42 7.74 13.57
N LYS A 337 18.06 8.10 12.45
CA LYS A 337 19.37 8.77 12.42
C LYS A 337 19.32 10.15 13.09
N ILE A 338 18.30 10.95 12.78
CA ILE A 338 18.10 12.26 13.42
C ILE A 338 17.89 12.10 14.92
N ALA A 339 17.07 11.15 15.35
CA ALA A 339 16.80 10.90 16.77
C ALA A 339 18.05 10.53 17.56
N GLY A 340 19.00 9.79 16.96
CA GLY A 340 20.27 9.43 17.59
C GLY A 340 21.19 10.63 17.89
N ILE A 341 21.14 11.69 17.08
CA ILE A 341 21.93 12.91 17.23
C ILE A 341 21.22 13.91 18.15
N PHE A 342 19.90 13.85 18.19
CA PHE A 342 19.06 14.84 18.87
C PHE A 342 19.31 14.91 20.38
N VAL A 343 19.40 13.78 21.07
CA VAL A 343 19.56 13.73 22.54
C VAL A 343 20.85 14.38 23.01
N PRO A 344 22.05 14.08 22.47
CA PRO A 344 23.27 14.77 22.81
C PRO A 344 23.22 16.29 22.56
N VAL A 345 22.62 16.71 21.43
CA VAL A 345 22.48 18.15 21.12
C VAL A 345 21.62 18.86 22.17
N ILE A 346 20.52 18.24 22.56
CA ILE A 346 19.65 18.81 23.60
C ILE A 346 20.32 18.93 24.95
N ILE A 347 21.12 17.96 25.36
CA ILE A 347 21.90 18.05 26.58
C ILE A 347 22.84 19.26 26.49
N GLY A 348 23.50 19.46 25.34
CA GLY A 348 24.32 20.63 25.08
C GLY A 348 23.55 21.96 25.21
N ILE A 349 22.35 22.03 24.58
CA ILE A 349 21.47 23.21 24.66
C ILE A 349 21.04 23.47 26.11
N ALA A 350 20.67 22.42 26.85
CA ALA A 350 20.26 22.56 28.26
C ALA A 350 21.38 23.11 29.15
N LEU A 351 22.61 22.60 28.97
CA LEU A 351 23.78 23.11 29.71
C LEU A 351 24.13 24.55 29.31
N LEU A 352 24.04 24.86 28.00
CA LEU A 352 24.24 26.22 27.50
C LEU A 352 23.19 27.18 28.10
N THR A 353 21.93 26.76 28.11
CA THR A 353 20.84 27.54 28.75
C THR A 353 21.13 27.83 30.18
N PHE A 354 21.53 26.83 30.95
CA PHE A 354 21.92 27.01 32.33
C PHE A 354 23.06 28.01 32.49
N GLY A 355 24.13 27.87 31.70
CA GLY A 355 25.29 28.75 31.73
C GLY A 355 24.92 30.21 31.38
N LEU A 356 24.10 30.41 30.36
CA LEU A 356 23.63 31.76 29.98
C LEU A 356 22.82 32.43 31.09
N TRP A 357 21.93 31.70 31.77
CA TRP A 357 21.19 32.22 32.91
C TRP A 357 22.09 32.61 34.07
N CYS A 358 23.09 31.77 34.40
CA CYS A 358 24.06 32.09 35.44
C CYS A 358 24.89 33.33 35.12
N LEU A 359 25.18 33.60 33.84
CA LEU A 359 25.98 34.75 33.40
C LEU A 359 25.17 36.06 33.35
N PHE A 360 23.93 36.01 32.86
CA PHE A 360 23.14 37.20 32.55
C PHE A 360 22.09 37.60 33.60
N ALA A 361 21.83 36.76 34.61
CA ALA A 361 20.86 37.04 35.66
C ALA A 361 21.52 36.96 37.06
N PRO A 362 22.13 38.05 37.58
CA PRO A 362 23.00 38.01 38.78
C PRO A 362 22.31 37.58 40.08
N THR A 363 21.03 37.85 40.26
CA THR A 363 20.34 37.63 41.55
C THR A 363 19.53 36.31 41.59
N ALA A 364 19.03 35.82 40.48
CA ALA A 364 18.21 34.59 40.41
C ALA A 364 18.67 33.60 39.31
N GLY A 365 19.83 33.86 38.68
CA GLY A 365 20.30 33.15 37.50
C GLY A 365 20.48 31.66 37.73
N PHE A 366 20.93 31.24 38.89
CA PHE A 366 21.09 29.83 39.21
C PHE A 366 19.73 29.09 39.27
N SER A 367 18.78 29.63 40.00
CA SER A 367 17.44 28.98 40.12
C SER A 367 16.65 29.00 38.83
N HIS A 368 16.64 30.14 38.10
CA HIS A 368 15.97 30.24 36.81
C HIS A 368 16.69 29.40 35.76
N GLY A 369 18.02 29.38 35.75
CA GLY A 369 18.80 28.56 34.82
C GLY A 369 18.59 27.07 35.05
N LEU A 370 18.54 26.62 36.29
CA LEU A 370 18.26 25.24 36.64
C LEU A 370 16.87 24.83 36.20
N LEU A 371 15.85 25.66 36.44
CA LEU A 371 14.48 25.42 36.02
C LEU A 371 14.37 25.37 34.49
N ALA A 372 14.99 26.31 33.79
CA ALA A 372 15.03 26.35 32.35
C ALA A 372 15.73 25.11 31.76
N MET A 373 16.88 24.73 32.33
CA MET A 373 17.63 23.52 31.94
C MET A 373 16.76 22.27 32.10
N ILE A 374 16.12 22.08 33.23
CA ILE A 374 15.21 20.96 33.51
C ILE A 374 14.06 20.96 32.49
N THR A 375 13.45 22.13 32.22
CA THR A 375 12.35 22.26 31.30
C THR A 375 12.76 21.93 29.85
N VAL A 376 13.95 22.39 29.43
CA VAL A 376 14.52 22.05 28.11
C VAL A 376 14.72 20.53 27.98
N LEU A 377 15.33 19.88 29.01
CA LEU A 377 15.55 18.44 28.99
C LEU A 377 14.26 17.64 28.86
N ILE A 378 13.20 18.09 29.51
CA ILE A 378 11.89 17.42 29.49
C ILE A 378 11.21 17.61 28.14
N ILE A 379 11.06 18.88 27.72
CA ILE A 379 10.25 19.22 26.54
C ILE A 379 10.90 18.77 25.25
N ALA A 380 12.19 18.57 25.25
CA ALA A 380 12.93 18.11 24.09
C ALA A 380 12.79 16.61 23.78
N CYS A 381 12.09 15.84 24.63
CA CYS A 381 11.86 14.43 24.34
C CYS A 381 11.08 14.24 23.02
N PRO A 382 11.64 13.61 21.97
CA PRO A 382 10.92 13.41 20.70
C PRO A 382 10.01 12.17 20.77
N CYS A 383 9.15 12.09 21.82
CA CYS A 383 8.35 10.90 22.13
C CYS A 383 7.47 10.48 20.94
N ALA A 384 6.83 11.46 20.27
CA ALA A 384 5.95 11.24 19.14
C ALA A 384 6.69 10.82 17.87
N LEU A 385 7.98 11.15 17.74
CA LEU A 385 8.77 10.93 16.52
C LEU A 385 8.90 9.45 16.17
N GLY A 386 9.16 8.59 17.16
CA GLY A 386 9.28 7.14 16.99
C GLY A 386 8.00 6.45 16.54
N LEU A 387 6.84 7.10 16.72
CA LEU A 387 5.53 6.59 16.32
C LEU A 387 5.01 7.21 15.02
N ALA A 388 5.55 8.35 14.59
CA ALA A 388 5.02 9.15 13.49
C ALA A 388 4.89 8.36 12.18
N THR A 389 5.89 7.58 11.84
CA THR A 389 5.92 6.74 10.63
C THR A 389 5.24 5.38 10.84
N PRO A 390 5.63 4.56 11.85
CA PRO A 390 5.11 3.21 11.96
C PRO A 390 3.60 3.14 12.16
N THR A 391 3.01 4.02 12.97
CA THR A 391 1.56 3.99 13.21
C THR A 391 0.76 4.28 11.94
N ALA A 392 1.21 5.22 11.10
CA ALA A 392 0.56 5.52 9.84
C ALA A 392 0.71 4.38 8.83
N LEU A 393 1.89 3.72 8.79
CA LEU A 393 2.15 2.55 7.96
C LEU A 393 1.27 1.36 8.35
N ILE A 394 1.22 1.03 9.64
CA ILE A 394 0.40 -0.08 10.14
C ILE A 394 -1.07 0.11 9.76
N VAL A 395 -1.60 1.34 9.93
CA VAL A 395 -2.97 1.67 9.55
C VAL A 395 -3.16 1.63 8.03
N GLY A 396 -2.20 2.15 7.26
CA GLY A 396 -2.26 2.16 5.80
C GLY A 396 -2.24 0.76 5.20
N ILE A 397 -1.25 -0.06 5.59
CA ILE A 397 -1.10 -1.45 5.14
C ILE A 397 -2.33 -2.28 5.56
N GLY A 398 -2.75 -2.15 6.82
CA GLY A 398 -3.94 -2.85 7.31
C GLY A 398 -5.21 -2.47 6.54
N LYS A 399 -5.36 -1.20 6.19
CA LYS A 399 -6.48 -0.73 5.36
C LYS A 399 -6.41 -1.24 3.93
N GLY A 400 -5.21 -1.35 3.35
CA GLY A 400 -4.99 -1.99 2.06
C GLY A 400 -5.49 -3.44 2.07
N ALA A 401 -5.05 -4.21 3.07
CA ALA A 401 -5.44 -5.60 3.23
C ALA A 401 -6.96 -5.78 3.40
N GLU A 402 -7.64 -4.91 4.17
CA GLU A 402 -9.11 -4.90 4.29
C GLU A 402 -9.83 -4.66 2.95
N HIS A 403 -9.14 -4.14 1.92
CA HIS A 403 -9.68 -3.86 0.57
C HIS A 403 -9.12 -4.80 -0.51
N GLY A 404 -8.47 -5.90 -0.11
CA GLY A 404 -7.86 -6.86 -1.05
C GLY A 404 -6.57 -6.34 -1.71
N ILE A 405 -5.93 -5.30 -1.16
CA ILE A 405 -4.67 -4.74 -1.62
C ILE A 405 -3.58 -5.13 -0.63
N LEU A 406 -2.73 -6.09 -1.01
CA LEU A 406 -1.61 -6.55 -0.21
C LEU A 406 -0.34 -5.79 -0.61
N ILE A 407 0.30 -5.16 0.35
CA ILE A 407 1.53 -4.38 0.16
C ILE A 407 2.66 -5.15 0.80
N LYS A 408 3.72 -5.45 0.06
CA LYS A 408 4.83 -6.30 0.49
C LYS A 408 5.67 -5.66 1.61
N ASP A 409 5.90 -4.35 1.51
CA ASP A 409 6.70 -3.61 2.49
C ASP A 409 6.39 -2.10 2.49
N ALA A 410 6.95 -1.40 3.46
CA ALA A 410 6.77 0.04 3.61
C ALA A 410 7.41 0.84 2.47
N THR A 411 8.46 0.31 1.82
CA THR A 411 9.15 0.94 0.70
C THR A 411 8.24 0.96 -0.53
N SER A 412 7.57 -0.17 -0.81
CA SER A 412 6.58 -0.31 -1.88
C SER A 412 5.46 0.72 -1.75
N LEU A 413 4.98 0.95 -0.53
CA LEU A 413 3.97 1.97 -0.26
C LEU A 413 4.50 3.39 -0.48
N GLU A 414 5.77 3.67 -0.19
CA GLU A 414 6.37 4.99 -0.45
C GLU A 414 6.62 5.22 -1.95
N ILE A 415 7.04 4.17 -2.69
CA ILE A 415 7.26 4.21 -4.13
C ILE A 415 5.92 4.42 -4.86
N ALA A 416 4.87 3.69 -4.50
CA ALA A 416 3.56 3.80 -5.13
C ALA A 416 3.01 5.24 -5.15
N ARG A 417 3.39 6.08 -4.19
CA ARG A 417 3.04 7.51 -4.20
C ARG A 417 3.71 8.29 -5.32
N LYS A 418 4.93 7.91 -5.70
CA LYS A 418 5.76 8.64 -6.68
C LYS A 418 5.40 8.30 -8.11
N ILE A 419 4.69 7.21 -8.33
CA ILE A 419 4.31 6.74 -9.65
C ILE A 419 3.55 7.82 -10.42
N ASP A 420 3.98 8.05 -11.66
CA ASP A 420 3.40 8.95 -12.64
C ASP A 420 2.97 8.23 -13.93
N THR A 421 3.55 7.04 -14.19
CA THR A 421 3.30 6.24 -15.38
C THR A 421 2.89 4.83 -15.01
N ILE A 422 1.83 4.32 -15.61
CA ILE A 422 1.36 2.94 -15.44
C ILE A 422 1.40 2.22 -16.77
N VAL A 423 2.01 1.05 -16.77
CA VAL A 423 2.07 0.13 -17.89
C VAL A 423 1.18 -1.07 -17.55
N LEU A 424 0.15 -1.28 -18.34
CA LEU A 424 -0.82 -2.37 -18.18
C LEU A 424 -0.53 -3.45 -19.22
N ASP A 425 -0.43 -4.70 -18.80
CA ASP A 425 -0.58 -5.81 -19.73
C ASP A 425 -2.03 -5.87 -20.23
N LYS A 426 -2.24 -6.43 -21.43
CA LYS A 426 -3.60 -6.58 -21.98
C LYS A 426 -4.33 -7.76 -21.33
N THR A 427 -3.74 -8.95 -21.46
CA THR A 427 -4.40 -10.24 -21.20
C THR A 427 -4.54 -10.50 -19.70
N GLY A 428 -5.74 -10.81 -19.23
CA GLY A 428 -5.99 -11.04 -17.81
C GLY A 428 -5.94 -9.77 -16.93
N THR A 429 -5.40 -8.67 -17.45
CA THR A 429 -5.31 -7.37 -16.75
C THR A 429 -6.41 -6.43 -17.22
N ILE A 430 -6.36 -5.93 -18.46
CA ILE A 430 -7.41 -5.08 -19.06
C ILE A 430 -8.62 -5.93 -19.47
N THR A 431 -8.34 -7.13 -19.99
CA THR A 431 -9.32 -8.11 -20.43
C THR A 431 -9.55 -9.20 -19.39
N GLU A 432 -10.58 -10.01 -19.56
CA GLU A 432 -10.92 -11.09 -18.63
C GLU A 432 -9.88 -12.21 -18.60
N GLY A 433 -9.06 -12.36 -19.68
CA GLY A 433 -8.06 -13.40 -19.82
C GLY A 433 -8.65 -14.77 -20.16
N HIS A 434 -9.92 -14.80 -20.47
CA HIS A 434 -10.68 -15.98 -20.89
C HIS A 434 -11.26 -15.76 -22.28
N PRO A 435 -10.52 -16.09 -23.35
CA PRO A 435 -11.02 -15.98 -24.71
C PRO A 435 -12.33 -16.77 -24.88
N ARG A 436 -13.26 -16.19 -25.61
CA ARG A 436 -14.54 -16.83 -25.93
C ARG A 436 -14.80 -16.79 -27.44
N VAL A 437 -15.37 -17.85 -27.98
CA VAL A 437 -15.88 -17.85 -29.34
C VAL A 437 -17.12 -16.95 -29.40
N VAL A 438 -17.06 -15.91 -30.23
CA VAL A 438 -18.18 -14.96 -30.39
C VAL A 438 -18.94 -15.13 -31.68
N ASN A 439 -18.31 -15.66 -32.73
CA ASN A 439 -18.93 -15.94 -34.00
C ASN A 439 -18.23 -17.13 -34.66
N THR A 440 -19.01 -17.94 -35.34
CA THR A 440 -18.53 -18.97 -36.26
C THR A 440 -19.14 -18.75 -37.62
N TYR A 441 -18.38 -18.96 -38.69
CA TYR A 441 -18.89 -18.90 -40.05
C TYR A 441 -18.35 -20.09 -40.84
N TRP A 442 -19.25 -20.96 -41.25
CA TRP A 442 -18.96 -22.19 -42.01
C TRP A 442 -19.17 -21.96 -43.48
N HIS A 443 -18.20 -22.34 -44.31
CA HIS A 443 -18.37 -22.48 -45.74
C HIS A 443 -19.09 -23.80 -46.07
N THR A 444 -18.68 -24.86 -45.37
CA THR A 444 -19.33 -26.18 -45.44
C THR A 444 -19.47 -26.69 -44.00
N GLU A 445 -20.70 -26.67 -43.51
CA GLU A 445 -20.99 -27.13 -42.16
C GLU A 445 -21.44 -28.59 -42.20
N THR A 446 -20.68 -29.46 -41.51
CA THR A 446 -21.05 -30.86 -41.30
C THR A 446 -20.87 -31.20 -39.83
N THR A 447 -21.69 -32.12 -39.32
CA THR A 447 -21.55 -32.63 -37.95
C THR A 447 -20.17 -33.25 -37.73
N GLU A 448 -19.59 -33.83 -38.76
CA GLU A 448 -18.24 -34.41 -38.70
C GLU A 448 -17.15 -33.36 -38.58
N ALA A 449 -17.23 -32.25 -39.31
CA ALA A 449 -16.30 -31.13 -39.22
C ALA A 449 -16.27 -30.50 -37.81
N ARG A 450 -17.43 -30.42 -37.14
CA ARG A 450 -17.51 -29.97 -35.75
C ARG A 450 -16.80 -30.92 -34.78
N LYS A 451 -16.99 -32.23 -34.96
CA LYS A 451 -16.31 -33.24 -34.15
C LYS A 451 -14.80 -33.23 -34.36
N ILE A 452 -14.37 -32.99 -35.61
CA ILE A 452 -12.94 -32.94 -35.93
C ILE A 452 -12.26 -31.76 -35.27
N ILE A 453 -12.84 -30.55 -35.41
CA ILE A 453 -12.21 -29.36 -34.77
C ILE A 453 -12.21 -29.47 -33.24
N TYR A 454 -13.31 -29.97 -32.66
CA TYR A 454 -13.34 -30.24 -31.23
C TYR A 454 -12.23 -31.21 -30.78
N SER A 455 -12.08 -32.32 -31.52
CA SER A 455 -11.08 -33.35 -31.19
C SER A 455 -9.64 -32.89 -31.39
N LEU A 456 -9.42 -32.06 -32.40
CA LEU A 456 -8.11 -31.47 -32.72
C LEU A 456 -7.69 -30.45 -31.66
N GLU A 457 -8.58 -29.50 -31.32
CA GLU A 457 -8.29 -28.44 -30.34
C GLU A 457 -8.20 -28.97 -28.90
N ARG A 458 -8.89 -30.08 -28.60
CA ARG A 458 -8.78 -30.74 -27.29
C ARG A 458 -7.34 -31.23 -26.96
N LEU A 459 -6.53 -31.44 -27.98
CA LEU A 459 -5.12 -31.86 -27.80
C LEU A 459 -4.16 -30.69 -27.63
N SER A 460 -4.67 -29.47 -27.79
CA SER A 460 -3.87 -28.23 -27.66
C SER A 460 -4.05 -27.58 -26.29
N GLU A 461 -2.95 -27.15 -25.70
CA GLU A 461 -2.95 -26.39 -24.44
C GLU A 461 -3.09 -24.85 -24.66
N HIS A 462 -3.34 -24.41 -25.89
CA HIS A 462 -3.44 -23.00 -26.22
C HIS A 462 -4.77 -22.40 -25.71
N PRO A 463 -4.79 -21.16 -25.12
CA PRO A 463 -6.03 -20.55 -24.63
C PRO A 463 -7.15 -20.38 -25.67
N LEU A 464 -6.79 -20.19 -26.95
CA LEU A 464 -7.76 -20.15 -28.03
C LEU A 464 -8.40 -21.53 -28.30
N ALA A 465 -7.63 -22.60 -28.13
CA ALA A 465 -8.11 -23.96 -28.24
C ALA A 465 -9.14 -24.28 -27.15
N GLU A 466 -8.86 -23.87 -25.91
CA GLU A 466 -9.81 -24.02 -24.80
C GLU A 466 -11.15 -23.32 -25.10
N ALA A 467 -11.11 -22.11 -25.68
CA ALA A 467 -12.32 -21.40 -26.09
C ALA A 467 -13.12 -22.18 -27.11
N ILE A 468 -12.45 -22.79 -28.10
CA ILE A 468 -13.10 -23.63 -29.14
C ILE A 468 -13.66 -24.92 -28.53
N VAL A 469 -12.89 -25.56 -27.66
CA VAL A 469 -13.32 -26.78 -26.97
C VAL A 469 -14.56 -26.52 -26.11
N ARG A 470 -14.63 -25.37 -25.46
CA ARG A 470 -15.80 -24.98 -24.65
C ARG A 470 -17.05 -24.73 -25.52
N GLU A 471 -16.89 -24.11 -26.67
CA GLU A 471 -17.99 -23.83 -27.58
C GLU A 471 -18.57 -25.13 -28.20
N PHE A 472 -17.69 -26.05 -28.60
CA PHE A 472 -18.08 -27.32 -29.21
C PHE A 472 -18.13 -28.48 -28.20
N GLY A 473 -18.20 -28.24 -26.92
CA GLY A 473 -18.08 -29.23 -25.84
C GLY A 473 -19.18 -30.28 -25.75
N GLN A 474 -20.27 -30.13 -26.55
CA GLN A 474 -21.33 -31.15 -26.68
C GLN A 474 -21.00 -32.20 -27.74
N GLU A 475 -19.93 -32.00 -28.51
CA GLU A 475 -19.56 -32.93 -29.58
C GLU A 475 -18.78 -34.15 -29.03
N THR A 476 -18.92 -35.27 -29.71
CA THR A 476 -18.18 -36.51 -29.37
C THR A 476 -16.77 -36.47 -29.97
N SER A 477 -15.76 -36.72 -29.12
CA SER A 477 -14.39 -36.78 -29.59
C SER A 477 -14.16 -37.97 -30.53
N ILE A 478 -13.41 -37.75 -31.59
CA ILE A 478 -12.97 -38.77 -32.53
C ILE A 478 -11.44 -38.93 -32.50
N PRO A 479 -10.89 -40.10 -32.83
CA PRO A 479 -9.45 -40.32 -32.82
C PRO A 479 -8.70 -39.40 -33.79
N VAL A 480 -7.69 -38.69 -33.29
CA VAL A 480 -6.77 -37.86 -34.08
C VAL A 480 -5.38 -38.48 -33.98
N THR A 481 -4.75 -38.66 -35.13
CA THR A 481 -3.38 -39.19 -35.25
C THR A 481 -2.46 -38.12 -35.82
N GLY A 482 -1.16 -38.22 -35.60
CA GLY A 482 -0.19 -37.26 -36.16
C GLY A 482 -0.42 -35.82 -35.74
N PHE A 483 -0.91 -35.58 -34.52
CA PHE A 483 -1.06 -34.23 -33.96
C PHE A 483 0.29 -33.54 -33.88
N GLU A 484 0.35 -32.32 -34.38
CA GLU A 484 1.56 -31.46 -34.32
C GLU A 484 1.19 -30.00 -34.10
N THR A 485 1.84 -29.35 -33.15
CA THR A 485 1.73 -27.91 -32.94
C THR A 485 2.78 -27.18 -33.76
N ILE A 486 2.37 -26.21 -34.56
CA ILE A 486 3.23 -25.38 -35.39
C ILE A 486 3.37 -24.03 -34.71
N PRO A 487 4.52 -23.71 -34.06
CA PRO A 487 4.68 -22.50 -33.27
C PRO A 487 4.33 -21.24 -34.04
N GLY A 488 3.46 -20.40 -33.44
CA GLY A 488 3.01 -19.12 -34.00
C GLY A 488 2.00 -19.23 -35.15
N LYS A 489 1.66 -20.44 -35.64
CA LYS A 489 0.75 -20.62 -36.78
C LYS A 489 -0.52 -21.41 -36.42
N GLY A 490 -0.43 -22.43 -35.56
CA GLY A 490 -1.57 -23.25 -35.20
C GLY A 490 -1.24 -24.74 -35.03
N ILE A 491 -2.19 -25.58 -35.28
CA ILE A 491 -2.10 -27.05 -35.08
C ILE A 491 -2.53 -27.79 -36.34
N LYS A 492 -2.01 -29.00 -36.50
CA LYS A 492 -2.49 -29.96 -37.52
C LYS A 492 -2.66 -31.33 -36.90
N GLY A 493 -3.53 -32.15 -37.50
CA GLY A 493 -3.75 -33.52 -37.12
C GLY A 493 -4.50 -34.29 -38.20
N ARG A 494 -4.43 -35.59 -38.11
CA ARG A 494 -5.03 -36.50 -39.15
C ARG A 494 -6.19 -37.27 -38.54
N THR A 495 -7.30 -37.26 -39.27
CA THR A 495 -8.47 -38.06 -38.94
C THR A 495 -8.86 -38.90 -40.18
N GLY A 496 -8.81 -40.24 -40.06
CA GLY A 496 -8.90 -41.10 -41.22
C GLY A 496 -7.73 -40.91 -42.18
N ASP A 497 -8.03 -40.70 -43.48
CA ASP A 497 -7.02 -40.45 -44.51
C ASP A 497 -6.75 -38.97 -44.77
N GLU A 498 -7.47 -38.07 -44.13
CA GLU A 498 -7.36 -36.62 -44.34
C GLU A 498 -6.63 -35.89 -43.22
N THR A 499 -5.83 -34.86 -43.58
CA THR A 499 -5.16 -33.95 -42.67
C THR A 499 -5.97 -32.68 -42.52
N TYR A 500 -6.16 -32.25 -41.25
CA TYR A 500 -6.86 -31.05 -40.89
C TYR A 500 -5.93 -30.06 -40.22
N TYR A 501 -6.22 -28.78 -40.41
CA TYR A 501 -5.44 -27.64 -39.91
C TYR A 501 -6.37 -26.70 -39.14
N ALA A 502 -5.91 -26.20 -38.00
CA ALA A 502 -6.58 -25.14 -37.29
C ALA A 502 -5.55 -24.08 -36.86
N GLY A 503 -5.75 -22.79 -37.21
CA GLY A 503 -4.81 -21.74 -36.93
C GLY A 503 -4.92 -20.50 -37.80
N THR A 504 -3.77 -19.90 -38.17
CA THR A 504 -3.72 -18.70 -38.98
C THR A 504 -4.03 -19.00 -40.45
N ALA A 505 -4.44 -17.97 -41.23
CA ALA A 505 -4.60 -18.09 -42.68
C ALA A 505 -3.32 -18.58 -43.37
N GLU A 506 -2.17 -18.13 -42.88
CA GLU A 506 -0.85 -18.51 -43.39
C GLU A 506 -0.59 -20.01 -43.22
N LEU A 507 -0.95 -20.59 -42.07
CA LEU A 507 -0.83 -22.03 -41.87
C LEU A 507 -1.54 -22.82 -42.96
N LEU A 508 -2.77 -22.41 -43.28
CA LEU A 508 -3.57 -23.11 -44.30
C LEU A 508 -2.97 -22.90 -45.67
N THR A 509 -2.61 -21.68 -46.06
CA THR A 509 -2.02 -21.38 -47.38
C THR A 509 -0.66 -22.02 -47.61
N ASP A 510 0.21 -22.06 -46.59
CA ASP A 510 1.52 -22.74 -46.67
C ASP A 510 1.39 -24.26 -46.93
N ASN A 511 0.27 -24.84 -46.54
CA ASN A 511 -0.07 -26.26 -46.77
C ASN A 511 -0.97 -26.47 -48.02
N GLY A 512 -1.10 -25.43 -48.85
CA GLY A 512 -1.82 -25.55 -50.13
C GLY A 512 -3.35 -25.53 -50.00
N VAL A 513 -3.89 -25.21 -48.83
CA VAL A 513 -5.35 -25.15 -48.60
C VAL A 513 -5.95 -23.91 -49.26
N ILE A 514 -6.98 -24.08 -50.07
CA ILE A 514 -7.68 -22.99 -50.71
C ILE A 514 -8.56 -22.27 -49.69
N LEU A 515 -8.43 -20.95 -49.62
CA LEU A 515 -9.28 -20.12 -48.79
C LEU A 515 -10.42 -19.54 -49.62
N PRO A 516 -11.69 -19.98 -49.41
CA PRO A 516 -12.85 -19.44 -50.15
C PRO A 516 -13.05 -17.94 -49.92
N GLU A 517 -13.39 -17.22 -50.99
CA GLU A 517 -13.57 -15.78 -50.97
C GLU A 517 -14.58 -15.28 -49.91
N PRO A 518 -15.74 -15.94 -49.71
CA PRO A 518 -16.67 -15.55 -48.64
C PRO A 518 -16.06 -15.62 -47.24
N LEU A 519 -15.19 -16.61 -46.97
CA LEU A 519 -14.47 -16.72 -45.69
C LEU A 519 -13.45 -15.58 -45.53
N LYS A 520 -12.72 -15.22 -46.61
CA LYS A 520 -11.75 -14.11 -46.55
C LYS A 520 -12.41 -12.78 -46.21
N GLN A 521 -13.48 -12.43 -46.93
CA GLN A 521 -14.22 -11.18 -46.70
C GLN A 521 -14.78 -11.11 -45.28
N LYS A 522 -15.27 -12.22 -44.78
CA LYS A 522 -15.80 -12.29 -43.40
C LYS A 522 -14.68 -12.20 -42.35
N ALA A 523 -13.56 -12.87 -42.60
CA ALA A 523 -12.39 -12.80 -41.74
C ALA A 523 -11.82 -11.37 -41.65
N GLU A 524 -11.70 -10.66 -42.78
CA GLU A 524 -11.28 -9.27 -42.82
C GLU A 524 -12.23 -8.35 -42.04
N SER A 525 -13.55 -8.57 -42.16
CA SER A 525 -14.51 -7.83 -41.35
C SER A 525 -14.26 -8.04 -39.84
N TRP A 526 -14.06 -9.28 -39.42
CA TRP A 526 -13.83 -9.63 -38.02
C TRP A 526 -12.48 -9.13 -37.47
N LEU A 527 -11.44 -9.15 -38.34
CA LEU A 527 -10.15 -8.57 -37.99
C LEU A 527 -10.25 -7.04 -37.77
N LYS A 528 -11.07 -6.33 -38.58
CA LYS A 528 -11.37 -4.89 -38.37
C LYS A 528 -12.14 -4.63 -37.07
N GLU A 529 -12.91 -5.60 -36.59
CA GLU A 529 -13.61 -5.57 -35.29
C GLU A 529 -12.72 -5.96 -34.10
N ALA A 530 -11.43 -6.20 -34.32
CA ALA A 530 -10.47 -6.67 -33.32
C ALA A 530 -10.72 -8.08 -32.76
N LYS A 531 -11.32 -8.96 -33.55
CA LYS A 531 -11.48 -10.37 -33.23
C LYS A 531 -10.26 -11.16 -33.70
N THR A 532 -9.84 -12.14 -32.95
CA THR A 532 -8.86 -13.14 -33.42
C THR A 532 -9.58 -14.15 -34.24
N VAL A 533 -9.11 -14.42 -35.48
CA VAL A 533 -9.76 -15.35 -36.42
C VAL A 533 -8.90 -16.61 -36.52
N VAL A 534 -9.48 -17.74 -36.10
CA VAL A 534 -8.90 -19.07 -36.29
C VAL A 534 -9.57 -19.68 -37.54
N TRP A 535 -8.72 -20.10 -38.49
CA TRP A 535 -9.14 -20.79 -39.69
C TRP A 535 -9.11 -22.31 -39.47
N PHE A 536 -10.10 -22.99 -39.91
CA PHE A 536 -10.19 -24.45 -39.89
C PHE A 536 -10.47 -25.00 -41.28
N GLY A 537 -9.72 -26.04 -41.67
CA GLY A 537 -9.89 -26.66 -42.97
C GLY A 537 -9.16 -28.01 -43.10
N HIS A 538 -9.43 -28.70 -44.17
CA HIS A 538 -8.72 -29.92 -44.60
C HIS A 538 -7.70 -29.60 -45.69
N SER A 539 -6.98 -30.62 -46.19
CA SER A 539 -5.89 -30.49 -47.14
C SER A 539 -6.24 -29.79 -48.45
N THR A 540 -7.52 -29.63 -48.80
CA THR A 540 -7.93 -29.01 -50.07
C THR A 540 -8.52 -27.63 -49.90
N GLN A 541 -9.38 -27.39 -48.90
CA GLN A 541 -10.00 -26.08 -48.67
C GLN A 541 -10.32 -25.80 -47.21
N ALA A 542 -10.45 -24.50 -46.90
CA ALA A 542 -10.92 -24.06 -45.58
C ALA A 542 -12.44 -24.29 -45.46
N LEU A 543 -12.83 -24.87 -44.31
CA LEU A 543 -14.22 -25.23 -44.01
C LEU A 543 -14.93 -24.15 -43.19
N ALA A 544 -14.19 -23.52 -42.25
CA ALA A 544 -14.74 -22.52 -41.35
C ALA A 544 -13.71 -21.48 -40.91
N ILE A 545 -14.24 -20.38 -40.42
CA ILE A 545 -13.52 -19.40 -39.57
C ILE A 545 -14.25 -19.22 -38.28
N ILE A 546 -13.48 -19.09 -37.20
CA ILE A 546 -13.95 -18.92 -35.82
C ILE A 546 -13.39 -17.63 -35.27
N ALA A 547 -14.27 -16.73 -34.89
CA ALA A 547 -13.87 -15.48 -34.26
C ALA A 547 -13.86 -15.62 -32.72
N ILE A 548 -12.73 -15.34 -32.17
CA ILE A 548 -12.49 -15.41 -30.73
C ILE A 548 -12.13 -14.01 -30.24
N THR A 549 -12.67 -13.63 -29.10
CA THR A 549 -12.36 -12.36 -28.46
C THR A 549 -12.12 -12.56 -26.96
N ASP A 550 -11.20 -11.78 -26.42
CA ASP A 550 -10.99 -11.64 -24.97
C ASP A 550 -11.64 -10.31 -24.58
N GLU A 551 -12.74 -10.38 -23.84
CA GLU A 551 -13.56 -9.22 -23.51
C GLU A 551 -12.89 -8.30 -22.51
N ILE A 552 -13.05 -6.99 -22.68
CA ILE A 552 -12.57 -5.98 -21.74
C ILE A 552 -13.41 -6.08 -20.45
N LYS A 553 -12.75 -6.15 -19.30
CA LYS A 553 -13.45 -6.16 -18.01
C LYS A 553 -14.36 -4.94 -17.86
N PRO A 554 -15.56 -5.08 -17.31
CA PRO A 554 -16.53 -3.97 -17.20
C PRO A 554 -15.96 -2.74 -16.46
N THR A 555 -15.06 -2.94 -15.51
CA THR A 555 -14.47 -1.88 -14.71
C THR A 555 -13.25 -1.22 -15.34
N SER A 556 -12.64 -1.81 -16.39
CA SER A 556 -11.37 -1.34 -16.98
C SER A 556 -11.45 0.09 -17.49
N LEU A 557 -12.50 0.43 -18.24
CA LEU A 557 -12.68 1.79 -18.76
C LEU A 557 -12.77 2.84 -17.64
N GLN A 558 -13.50 2.51 -16.58
CA GLN A 558 -13.62 3.39 -15.42
C GLN A 558 -12.31 3.53 -14.66
N ALA A 559 -11.56 2.44 -14.49
CA ALA A 559 -10.27 2.42 -13.83
C ALA A 559 -9.24 3.28 -14.58
N ILE A 560 -9.15 3.14 -15.90
CA ILE A 560 -8.24 3.91 -16.75
C ILE A 560 -8.55 5.39 -16.64
N ARG A 561 -9.83 5.79 -16.78
CA ARG A 561 -10.24 7.19 -16.58
C ARG A 561 -9.89 7.72 -15.18
N GLN A 562 -9.96 6.89 -14.14
CA GLN A 562 -9.58 7.31 -12.80
C GLN A 562 -8.08 7.46 -12.64
N MET A 563 -7.27 6.58 -13.25
CA MET A 563 -5.81 6.72 -13.28
C MET A 563 -5.39 8.02 -13.95
N GLU A 564 -5.97 8.36 -15.10
CA GLU A 564 -5.71 9.62 -15.80
C GLU A 564 -6.16 10.84 -14.98
N LYS A 565 -7.33 10.77 -14.32
CA LYS A 565 -7.81 11.85 -13.42
C LYS A 565 -6.87 12.15 -12.25
N ILE A 566 -6.19 11.15 -11.73
CA ILE A 566 -5.20 11.34 -10.65
C ILE A 566 -3.81 11.71 -11.15
N GLY A 567 -3.67 11.97 -12.49
CA GLY A 567 -2.46 12.46 -13.15
C GLY A 567 -1.47 11.37 -13.55
N LEU A 568 -1.94 10.15 -13.84
CA LEU A 568 -1.10 9.05 -14.31
C LEU A 568 -1.19 8.93 -15.82
N THR A 569 -0.06 8.69 -16.48
CA THR A 569 0.01 8.32 -17.88
C THR A 569 -0.17 6.81 -18.03
N VAL A 570 -1.13 6.36 -18.83
CA VAL A 570 -1.44 4.94 -18.99
C VAL A 570 -0.96 4.42 -20.33
N TYR A 571 -0.16 3.33 -20.30
CA TYR A 571 0.30 2.59 -21.45
C TYR A 571 -0.29 1.18 -21.44
N MET A 572 -0.64 0.65 -22.62
CA MET A 572 -0.99 -0.75 -22.80
C MET A 572 0.12 -1.46 -23.57
N LEU A 573 0.58 -2.61 -23.09
CA LEU A 573 1.46 -3.51 -23.81
C LEU A 573 0.73 -4.80 -24.16
N THR A 574 0.98 -5.32 -25.36
CA THR A 574 0.40 -6.59 -25.80
C THR A 574 1.30 -7.26 -26.84
N GLY A 575 1.31 -8.60 -26.83
CA GLY A 575 1.90 -9.41 -27.89
C GLY A 575 1.05 -9.49 -29.17
N ASP A 576 -0.20 -8.99 -29.14
CA ASP A 576 -1.11 -9.02 -30.28
C ASP A 576 -0.63 -8.15 -31.44
N ASN A 577 -1.22 -8.38 -32.61
CA ASN A 577 -1.00 -7.56 -33.80
C ASN A 577 -1.54 -6.13 -33.62
N ALA A 578 -1.06 -5.21 -34.46
CA ALA A 578 -1.38 -3.79 -34.36
C ALA A 578 -2.87 -3.47 -34.45
N GLY A 579 -3.63 -4.22 -35.28
CA GLY A 579 -5.06 -4.00 -35.46
C GLY A 579 -5.87 -4.32 -34.21
N THR A 580 -5.61 -5.47 -33.58
CA THR A 580 -6.24 -5.88 -32.31
C THR A 580 -5.86 -4.94 -31.19
N ALA A 581 -4.59 -4.59 -31.08
CA ALA A 581 -4.08 -3.66 -30.06
C ALA A 581 -4.76 -2.29 -30.15
N GLN A 582 -4.87 -1.74 -31.38
CA GLN A 582 -5.51 -0.45 -31.63
C GLN A 582 -7.00 -0.45 -31.25
N ALA A 583 -7.71 -1.53 -31.60
CA ALA A 583 -9.13 -1.61 -31.33
C ALA A 583 -9.43 -1.77 -29.83
N ILE A 584 -8.60 -2.54 -29.08
CA ILE A 584 -8.72 -2.65 -27.63
C ILE A 584 -8.35 -1.33 -26.96
N ALA A 585 -7.27 -0.67 -27.40
CA ALA A 585 -6.87 0.64 -26.88
C ALA A 585 -7.99 1.68 -27.07
N ARG A 586 -8.66 1.71 -28.23
CA ARG A 586 -9.84 2.57 -28.46
C ARG A 586 -10.99 2.24 -27.53
N LYS A 587 -11.36 0.95 -27.39
CA LYS A 587 -12.46 0.53 -26.50
C LYS A 587 -12.16 0.83 -25.04
N ALA A 588 -10.90 0.64 -24.60
CA ALA A 588 -10.44 0.95 -23.25
C ALA A 588 -10.12 2.43 -23.03
N ASN A 589 -10.17 3.26 -24.08
CA ASN A 589 -9.81 4.68 -24.06
C ASN A 589 -8.35 4.94 -23.63
N ILE A 590 -7.41 4.13 -24.08
CA ILE A 590 -5.97 4.27 -23.82
C ILE A 590 -5.32 4.99 -25.00
N GLY A 591 -4.65 6.13 -24.73
CA GLY A 591 -3.96 6.94 -25.75
C GLY A 591 -2.62 6.36 -26.21
N HIS A 592 -1.98 5.55 -25.36
CA HIS A 592 -0.64 5.03 -25.61
C HIS A 592 -0.63 3.51 -25.55
N TYR A 593 -0.24 2.84 -26.65
CA TYR A 593 -0.14 1.38 -26.68
C TYR A 593 1.03 0.92 -27.54
N ARG A 594 1.52 -0.29 -27.27
CA ARG A 594 2.46 -1.04 -28.13
C ARG A 594 1.95 -2.44 -28.40
N SER A 595 2.05 -2.88 -29.64
CA SER A 595 1.66 -4.19 -30.16
C SER A 595 2.89 -5.02 -30.53
N GLY A 596 2.73 -6.34 -30.61
CA GLY A 596 3.77 -7.28 -31.01
C GLY A 596 4.97 -7.33 -30.06
N VAL A 597 4.74 -7.04 -28.76
CA VAL A 597 5.81 -6.96 -27.75
C VAL A 597 6.05 -8.33 -27.15
N LEU A 598 7.28 -8.84 -27.29
CA LEU A 598 7.68 -10.08 -26.64
C LEU A 598 7.92 -9.85 -25.12
N PRO A 599 7.88 -10.91 -24.28
CA PRO A 599 8.09 -10.75 -22.83
C PRO A 599 9.36 -9.98 -22.45
N HIS A 600 10.47 -10.22 -23.12
CA HIS A 600 11.74 -9.51 -22.90
C HIS A 600 11.65 -8.02 -23.28
N ASP A 601 10.97 -7.71 -24.36
CA ASP A 601 10.85 -6.33 -24.86
C ASP A 601 9.99 -5.46 -23.96
N LYS A 602 9.10 -6.06 -23.16
CA LYS A 602 8.32 -5.34 -22.14
C LYS A 602 9.23 -4.70 -21.10
N ALA A 603 10.25 -5.42 -20.62
CA ALA A 603 11.23 -4.89 -19.67
C ALA A 603 12.07 -3.75 -20.28
N ILE A 604 12.52 -3.90 -21.52
CA ILE A 604 13.26 -2.85 -22.24
C ILE A 604 12.40 -1.58 -22.40
N PHE A 605 11.11 -1.74 -22.67
CA PHE A 605 10.21 -0.60 -22.79
C PHE A 605 10.06 0.16 -21.47
N ILE A 606 9.95 -0.54 -20.36
CA ILE A 606 9.90 0.06 -19.01
C ILE A 606 11.19 0.83 -18.74
N GLU A 607 12.34 0.22 -19.01
CA GLU A 607 13.63 0.86 -18.86
C GLU A 607 13.75 2.16 -19.70
N GLN A 608 13.26 2.15 -20.94
CA GLN A 608 13.21 3.35 -21.78
C GLN A 608 12.36 4.48 -21.19
N LEU A 609 11.24 4.15 -20.53
CA LEU A 609 10.42 5.13 -19.83
C LEU A 609 11.13 5.68 -18.59
N GLN A 610 11.80 4.81 -17.82
CA GLN A 610 12.59 5.20 -16.65
C GLN A 610 13.77 6.10 -17.02
N GLN A 611 14.46 5.82 -18.13
CA GLN A 611 15.54 6.66 -18.65
C GLN A 611 15.06 8.07 -19.06
N LYS A 612 13.78 8.22 -19.41
CA LYS A 612 13.13 9.52 -19.65
C LYS A 612 12.69 10.23 -18.37
N GLY A 613 12.97 9.65 -17.22
CA GLY A 613 12.63 10.20 -15.89
C GLY A 613 11.26 9.82 -15.35
N ALA A 614 10.52 8.90 -16.00
CA ALA A 614 9.25 8.42 -15.52
C ALA A 614 9.42 7.46 -14.34
N GLN A 615 8.51 7.52 -13.38
CA GLN A 615 8.38 6.54 -12.29
C GLN A 615 7.29 5.55 -12.68
N VAL A 616 7.71 4.35 -13.08
CA VAL A 616 6.87 3.39 -13.79
C VAL A 616 6.34 2.31 -12.87
N ALA A 617 5.00 2.10 -12.88
CA ALA A 617 4.38 0.90 -12.35
C ALA A 617 4.06 -0.07 -13.48
N MET A 618 4.41 -1.35 -13.34
CA MET A 618 3.97 -2.43 -14.23
C MET A 618 2.87 -3.24 -13.54
N VAL A 619 1.81 -3.52 -14.29
CA VAL A 619 0.66 -4.30 -13.84
C VAL A 619 0.47 -5.49 -14.77
N GLY A 620 0.47 -6.70 -14.22
CA GLY A 620 0.30 -7.94 -14.96
C GLY A 620 -0.14 -9.12 -14.09
N ASP A 621 -0.28 -10.29 -14.69
CA ASP A 621 -0.65 -11.54 -14.00
C ASP A 621 0.55 -12.29 -13.38
N GLY A 622 1.77 -11.88 -13.70
CA GLY A 622 3.01 -12.35 -13.11
C GLY A 622 3.69 -13.53 -13.79
N ILE A 623 3.02 -14.31 -14.62
CA ILE A 623 3.62 -15.49 -15.26
C ILE A 623 4.48 -15.06 -16.46
N ASN A 624 3.89 -14.30 -17.37
CA ASN A 624 4.54 -13.85 -18.61
C ASN A 624 5.26 -12.51 -18.46
N ASP A 625 4.99 -11.78 -17.39
CA ASP A 625 5.45 -10.41 -17.18
C ASP A 625 6.54 -10.28 -16.11
N SER A 626 7.08 -11.39 -15.61
CA SER A 626 8.03 -11.41 -14.49
C SER A 626 9.25 -10.50 -14.69
N ALA A 627 9.84 -10.47 -15.90
CA ALA A 627 10.95 -9.58 -16.21
C ALA A 627 10.54 -8.09 -16.21
N ALA A 628 9.37 -7.77 -16.73
CA ALA A 628 8.81 -6.41 -16.76
C ALA A 628 8.42 -5.94 -15.34
N LEU A 629 7.83 -6.81 -14.54
CA LEU A 629 7.51 -6.56 -13.13
C LEU A 629 8.78 -6.30 -12.30
N ALA A 630 9.84 -7.08 -12.54
CA ALA A 630 11.11 -6.89 -11.84
C ALA A 630 11.83 -5.58 -12.24
N GLN A 631 11.70 -5.12 -13.48
CA GLN A 631 12.30 -3.89 -13.99
C GLN A 631 11.59 -2.63 -13.49
N ALA A 632 10.27 -2.69 -13.28
CA ALA A 632 9.46 -1.54 -12.90
C ALA A 632 9.81 -1.01 -11.49
N ASP A 633 9.64 0.31 -11.28
CA ASP A 633 9.79 0.92 -9.95
C ASP A 633 8.76 0.35 -8.96
N LEU A 634 7.56 0.04 -9.45
CA LEU A 634 6.50 -0.62 -8.68
C LEU A 634 5.91 -1.78 -9.48
N SER A 635 6.01 -2.98 -8.96
CA SER A 635 5.33 -4.15 -9.52
C SER A 635 3.98 -4.39 -8.84
N ILE A 636 2.93 -4.56 -9.67
CA ILE A 636 1.57 -4.85 -9.21
C ILE A 636 1.10 -6.15 -9.88
N ALA A 637 0.92 -7.20 -9.08
CA ALA A 637 0.30 -8.44 -9.54
C ALA A 637 -1.21 -8.40 -9.31
N MET A 638 -1.99 -8.90 -10.28
CA MET A 638 -3.45 -8.90 -10.22
C MET A 638 -4.05 -10.30 -10.30
N GLY A 639 -5.17 -10.46 -9.59
CA GLY A 639 -5.97 -11.68 -9.61
C GLY A 639 -5.44 -12.77 -8.68
N LYS A 640 -6.01 -13.95 -8.80
CA LYS A 640 -5.56 -15.17 -8.11
C LYS A 640 -4.31 -15.73 -8.81
N GLY A 641 -3.34 -14.84 -9.11
CA GLY A 641 -2.09 -15.17 -9.80
C GLY A 641 -1.37 -16.32 -9.14
N SER A 642 -0.42 -16.92 -9.87
CA SER A 642 0.41 -17.99 -9.33
C SER A 642 1.04 -17.57 -7.99
N ASP A 643 1.21 -18.51 -7.07
CA ASP A 643 1.87 -18.28 -5.77
C ASP A 643 3.19 -17.50 -5.96
N ILE A 644 3.86 -17.68 -7.10
CA ILE A 644 5.11 -16.98 -7.50
C ILE A 644 4.88 -15.48 -7.72
N ALA A 645 3.78 -15.07 -8.36
CA ALA A 645 3.50 -13.65 -8.61
C ALA A 645 3.17 -12.89 -7.31
N MET A 646 2.46 -13.54 -6.39
CA MET A 646 2.17 -12.98 -5.08
C MET A 646 3.44 -12.80 -4.23
N GLU A 647 4.40 -13.69 -4.37
CA GLU A 647 5.64 -13.67 -3.60
C GLU A 647 6.64 -12.63 -4.11
N THR A 648 6.64 -12.35 -5.40
CA THR A 648 7.60 -11.44 -6.05
C THR A 648 7.13 -9.99 -6.17
N ALA A 649 5.84 -9.75 -6.40
CA ALA A 649 5.30 -8.41 -6.60
C ALA A 649 5.39 -7.53 -5.35
N MET A 650 5.61 -6.24 -5.53
CA MET A 650 5.61 -5.24 -4.47
C MET A 650 4.20 -4.96 -3.93
N VAL A 651 3.20 -5.07 -4.81
CA VAL A 651 1.78 -4.97 -4.46
C VAL A 651 1.03 -6.12 -5.13
N THR A 652 0.20 -6.82 -4.37
CA THR A 652 -0.69 -7.86 -4.90
C THR A 652 -2.14 -7.45 -4.69
N ILE A 653 -2.89 -7.42 -5.76
CA ILE A 653 -4.33 -7.17 -5.74
C ILE A 653 -5.04 -8.51 -5.88
N LEU A 654 -5.78 -8.91 -4.83
CA LEU A 654 -6.40 -10.23 -4.73
C LEU A 654 -7.58 -10.43 -5.70
N SER A 655 -8.20 -9.33 -6.11
CA SER A 655 -9.25 -9.34 -7.14
C SER A 655 -8.69 -9.09 -8.53
N SER A 656 -9.47 -9.39 -9.55
CA SER A 656 -9.16 -9.01 -10.93
C SER A 656 -9.66 -7.61 -11.31
N ASP A 657 -10.19 -6.83 -10.35
CA ASP A 657 -10.74 -5.49 -10.59
C ASP A 657 -9.65 -4.43 -10.73
N LEU A 658 -9.59 -3.81 -11.91
CA LEU A 658 -8.61 -2.76 -12.24
C LEU A 658 -8.79 -1.49 -11.39
N LEU A 659 -9.97 -1.25 -10.82
CA LEU A 659 -10.24 -0.11 -9.92
C LEU A 659 -9.38 -0.12 -8.66
N LYS A 660 -8.85 -1.28 -8.27
CA LYS A 660 -7.93 -1.41 -7.13
C LYS A 660 -6.57 -0.73 -7.36
N ILE A 661 -6.16 -0.51 -8.62
CA ILE A 661 -4.90 0.18 -8.94
C ILE A 661 -4.96 1.66 -8.52
N PRO A 662 -5.91 2.49 -9.01
CA PRO A 662 -6.01 3.87 -8.54
C PRO A 662 -6.33 3.95 -7.04
N GLU A 663 -7.02 2.97 -6.44
CA GLU A 663 -7.20 2.89 -4.99
C GLU A 663 -5.87 2.67 -4.26
N THR A 664 -4.98 1.82 -4.78
CA THR A 664 -3.63 1.58 -4.25
C THR A 664 -2.78 2.85 -4.25
N ILE A 665 -2.74 3.56 -5.37
CA ILE A 665 -1.99 4.83 -5.48
C ILE A 665 -2.56 5.88 -4.52
N ARG A 666 -3.88 5.97 -4.41
CA ARG A 666 -4.54 6.89 -3.47
C ARG A 666 -4.24 6.52 -2.01
N LEU A 667 -4.30 5.25 -1.66
CA LEU A 667 -3.95 4.76 -0.32
C LEU A 667 -2.51 5.14 0.04
N SER A 668 -1.57 4.92 -0.87
CA SER A 668 -0.17 5.30 -0.72
C SER A 668 -0.03 6.81 -0.48
N ARG A 669 -0.63 7.64 -1.35
CA ARG A 669 -0.60 9.11 -1.23
C ARG A 669 -1.17 9.59 0.11
N LEU A 670 -2.28 9.01 0.57
CA LEU A 670 -2.90 9.33 1.86
C LEU A 670 -2.03 8.91 3.05
N THR A 671 -1.43 7.73 2.99
CA THR A 671 -0.56 7.21 4.06
C THR A 671 0.71 8.05 4.19
N VAL A 672 1.40 8.32 3.08
CA VAL A 672 2.61 9.15 3.10
C VAL A 672 2.31 10.60 3.49
N LYS A 673 1.17 11.16 3.08
CA LYS A 673 0.72 12.47 3.56
C LYS A 673 0.51 12.46 5.07
N THR A 674 -0.08 11.41 5.62
CA THR A 674 -0.27 11.26 7.07
C THR A 674 1.07 11.14 7.80
N ILE A 675 2.04 10.38 7.26
CA ILE A 675 3.40 10.30 7.80
C ILE A 675 4.04 11.69 7.87
N ARG A 676 3.98 12.47 6.78
CA ARG A 676 4.55 13.84 6.75
C ARG A 676 3.89 14.76 7.76
N GLN A 677 2.58 14.68 7.91
CA GLN A 677 1.84 15.45 8.92
C GLN A 677 2.26 15.04 10.33
N ASN A 678 2.38 13.75 10.59
CA ASN A 678 2.83 13.23 11.87
C ASN A 678 4.24 13.73 12.22
N LEU A 679 5.16 13.66 11.27
CA LEU A 679 6.53 14.16 11.44
C LEU A 679 6.54 15.66 11.69
N PHE A 680 5.75 16.43 10.95
CA PHE A 680 5.62 17.87 11.18
C PHE A 680 5.16 18.16 12.61
N TRP A 681 4.08 17.53 13.07
CA TRP A 681 3.59 17.72 14.43
C TRP A 681 4.60 17.25 15.48
N ALA A 682 5.28 16.12 15.28
CA ALA A 682 6.30 15.62 16.20
C ALA A 682 7.49 16.58 16.38
N PHE A 683 7.86 17.32 15.32
CA PHE A 683 8.96 18.28 15.38
C PHE A 683 8.56 19.67 15.82
N ILE A 684 7.39 20.17 15.39
CA ILE A 684 7.01 21.56 15.65
C ILE A 684 6.81 21.84 17.13
N TYR A 685 6.27 20.88 17.88
CA TYR A 685 6.14 21.00 19.32
C TYR A 685 7.49 21.26 19.99
N ASN A 686 8.53 20.50 19.63
CA ASN A 686 9.87 20.66 20.19
C ASN A 686 10.53 21.96 19.71
N LEU A 687 10.43 22.26 18.41
CA LEU A 687 11.05 23.46 17.81
C LEU A 687 10.56 24.76 18.43
N VAL A 688 9.25 24.84 18.74
CA VAL A 688 8.65 26.03 19.35
C VAL A 688 8.88 26.05 20.86
N SER A 689 8.77 24.89 21.50
CA SER A 689 8.79 24.84 22.96
C SER A 689 10.20 24.92 23.57
N ILE A 690 11.26 24.46 22.88
CA ILE A 690 12.63 24.53 23.41
C ILE A 690 13.10 25.97 23.64
N PRO A 691 12.97 26.92 22.71
CA PRO A 691 13.33 28.33 22.98
C PRO A 691 12.51 28.95 24.12
N ILE A 692 11.21 28.63 24.21
CA ILE A 692 10.35 29.12 25.29
C ILE A 692 10.80 28.55 26.62
N ALA A 693 11.15 27.25 26.69
CA ALA A 693 11.68 26.59 27.87
C ALA A 693 13.07 27.15 28.29
N ALA A 694 13.89 27.51 27.30
CA ALA A 694 15.15 28.17 27.54
C ALA A 694 15.01 29.59 28.12
N GLY A 695 13.81 30.18 28.07
CA GLY A 695 13.49 31.46 28.68
C GLY A 695 13.54 32.65 27.71
N ILE A 696 13.38 32.44 26.38
CA ILE A 696 13.41 33.53 25.38
C ILE A 696 12.32 34.60 25.64
N LEU A 697 11.22 34.23 26.29
CA LEU A 697 10.13 35.13 26.63
C LEU A 697 10.36 35.89 27.95
N TYR A 698 11.32 35.47 28.76
CA TYR A 698 11.54 36.05 30.09
C TYR A 698 11.91 37.55 30.03
N PRO A 699 12.82 38.01 29.14
CA PRO A 699 13.17 39.42 29.07
C PRO A 699 12.00 40.34 28.65
N VAL A 700 10.98 39.78 27.93
CA VAL A 700 9.85 40.54 27.39
C VAL A 700 8.67 40.57 28.37
N CYS A 701 8.31 39.44 28.96
CA CYS A 701 7.10 39.31 29.79
C CYS A 701 7.31 38.59 31.13
N GLY A 702 8.57 38.34 31.55
CA GLY A 702 8.87 37.65 32.80
C GLY A 702 8.43 36.18 32.86
N PHE A 703 8.04 35.60 31.70
CA PHE A 703 7.50 34.24 31.66
C PHE A 703 8.58 33.18 31.53
N LEU A 704 8.59 32.25 32.48
CA LEU A 704 9.36 31.01 32.41
C LEU A 704 8.41 29.83 32.36
N LEU A 705 8.66 28.91 31.39
CA LEU A 705 7.82 27.75 31.22
C LEU A 705 8.00 26.76 32.38
N ASN A 706 6.87 26.37 32.98
CA ASN A 706 6.86 25.36 34.04
C ASN A 706 7.16 23.97 33.46
N PRO A 707 8.07 23.17 34.04
CA PRO A 707 8.39 21.82 33.59
C PRO A 707 7.17 20.87 33.45
N MET A 708 6.15 21.02 34.29
CA MET A 708 4.90 20.24 34.22
C MET A 708 4.14 20.51 32.91
N ILE A 709 4.07 21.77 32.47
CA ILE A 709 3.44 22.13 31.18
C ILE A 709 4.23 21.49 30.04
N GLY A 710 5.56 21.46 30.14
CA GLY A 710 6.42 20.73 29.19
C GLY A 710 6.07 19.25 29.11
N GLY A 711 5.94 18.56 30.25
CA GLY A 711 5.52 17.16 30.31
C GLY A 711 4.14 16.92 29.72
N ALA A 712 3.17 17.77 30.01
CA ALA A 712 1.83 17.71 29.43
C ALA A 712 1.85 17.89 27.90
N ALA A 713 2.57 18.89 27.38
CA ALA A 713 2.71 19.15 25.95
C ALA A 713 3.27 17.94 25.21
N MET A 714 4.23 17.24 25.80
CA MET A 714 4.82 16.01 25.25
C MET A 714 3.81 14.86 25.16
N ALA A 715 2.98 14.66 26.21
CA ALA A 715 1.91 13.67 26.18
C ALA A 715 0.91 13.98 25.05
N PHE A 716 0.50 15.24 24.90
CA PHE A 716 -0.41 15.67 23.82
C PHE A 716 0.19 15.52 22.42
N SER A 717 1.50 15.75 22.24
CA SER A 717 2.19 15.52 20.97
C SER A 717 2.02 14.07 20.50
N SER A 718 2.25 13.08 21.39
CA SER A 718 2.07 11.66 21.07
C SER A 718 0.62 11.32 20.73
N VAL A 719 -0.34 11.85 21.48
CA VAL A 719 -1.78 11.66 21.21
C VAL A 719 -2.17 12.23 19.86
N SER A 720 -1.65 13.41 19.50
CA SER A 720 -1.94 14.07 18.20
C SER A 720 -1.47 13.22 17.03
N VAL A 721 -0.25 12.69 17.07
CA VAL A 721 0.32 11.82 16.02
C VAL A 721 -0.49 10.56 15.83
N VAL A 722 -0.84 9.88 16.94
CA VAL A 722 -1.61 8.65 16.85
C VAL A 722 -3.04 8.91 16.39
N SER A 723 -3.69 9.96 16.89
CA SER A 723 -5.03 10.35 16.46
C SER A 723 -5.10 10.67 14.97
N ASN A 724 -4.07 11.36 14.43
CA ASN A 724 -3.96 11.62 12.99
C ASN A 724 -3.76 10.33 12.20
N SER A 725 -2.98 9.38 12.69
CA SER A 725 -2.82 8.05 12.07
C SER A 725 -4.13 7.26 12.06
N LEU A 726 -4.86 7.26 13.18
CA LEU A 726 -6.17 6.59 13.26
C LEU A 726 -7.23 7.25 12.37
N ARG A 727 -7.14 8.57 12.13
CA ARG A 727 -8.01 9.28 11.18
C ARG A 727 -7.88 8.72 9.75
N LEU A 728 -6.70 8.19 9.37
CA LEU A 728 -6.51 7.54 8.08
C LEU A 728 -7.47 6.36 7.89
N LYS A 729 -7.80 5.62 8.95
CA LYS A 729 -8.75 4.50 8.92
C LYS A 729 -10.14 4.92 8.41
N ARG A 730 -10.57 6.15 8.74
CA ARG A 730 -11.89 6.69 8.36
C ARG A 730 -11.92 7.31 6.96
N LYS A 731 -10.78 7.58 6.33
CA LYS A 731 -10.73 8.16 4.98
C LYS A 731 -11.15 7.13 3.95
N LYS A 732 -12.06 7.49 3.05
CA LYS A 732 -12.48 6.60 1.94
C LYS A 732 -11.31 6.44 0.95
N ILE A 733 -11.00 5.20 0.58
CA ILE A 733 -10.01 4.89 -0.46
C ILE A 733 -10.72 4.74 -1.79
N SER A 734 -11.92 4.09 -1.79
CA SER A 734 -12.71 3.91 -2.99
C SER A 734 -12.99 5.25 -3.68
N LEU A 735 -12.80 5.25 -4.98
CA LEU A 735 -13.06 6.38 -5.86
C LEU A 735 -14.47 6.32 -6.45
N THR A 736 -15.19 5.23 -6.22
CA THR A 736 -16.59 5.10 -6.63
C THR A 736 -17.47 5.97 -5.73
N PRO A 737 -18.26 6.89 -6.29
CA PRO A 737 -19.35 7.51 -5.54
C PRO A 737 -20.35 6.38 -5.20
N THR A 738 -20.62 6.18 -3.91
CA THR A 738 -21.76 5.39 -3.47
C THR A 738 -23.02 6.01 -4.08
N GLY A 739 -23.61 5.36 -5.10
CA GLY A 739 -24.87 5.82 -5.72
C GLY A 739 -24.75 6.24 -7.18
N TYR A 740 -23.96 5.56 -8.02
CA TYR A 740 -24.14 5.64 -9.46
C TYR A 740 -25.01 4.46 -9.93
N GLU A 741 -26.32 4.71 -10.07
CA GLU A 741 -27.13 4.04 -11.09
C GLU A 741 -26.39 4.18 -12.40
N ILE A 742 -26.25 3.06 -13.11
CA ILE A 742 -25.80 3.03 -14.50
C ILE A 742 -26.84 3.80 -15.31
N ARG A 743 -26.73 5.13 -15.37
CA ARG A 743 -27.32 5.88 -16.45
C ARG A 743 -26.46 5.56 -17.66
N ASN A 744 -27.05 4.91 -18.62
CA ASN A 744 -26.58 4.90 -19.99
C ASN A 744 -26.49 6.35 -20.49
N GLU A 745 -25.45 7.04 -20.12
CA GLU A 745 -25.04 8.25 -20.82
C GLU A 745 -24.40 7.78 -22.11
N GLU A 746 -25.10 8.05 -23.21
CA GLU A 746 -24.53 7.96 -24.54
C GLU A 746 -23.13 8.57 -24.52
N VAL A 747 -22.16 7.77 -24.94
CA VAL A 747 -20.75 8.14 -25.03
C VAL A 747 -20.65 9.40 -25.90
N LYS A 748 -20.58 10.56 -25.29
CA LYS A 748 -20.12 11.76 -26.02
C LYS A 748 -18.68 11.47 -26.45
N PRO A 749 -18.38 11.57 -27.74
CA PRO A 749 -17.03 11.33 -28.24
C PRO A 749 -16.07 12.31 -27.56
N ILE A 750 -14.99 11.73 -27.01
CA ILE A 750 -13.92 12.50 -26.37
C ILE A 750 -13.32 13.44 -27.39
N ASN A 751 -13.23 14.70 -27.01
CA ASN A 751 -12.56 15.75 -27.74
C ASN A 751 -11.28 15.21 -28.42
N LYS A 752 -11.35 15.01 -29.73
CA LYS A 752 -10.16 14.96 -30.57
C LYS A 752 -9.39 16.22 -30.25
N LYS A 753 -8.12 16.09 -29.94
CA LYS A 753 -7.16 17.19 -29.81
C LYS A 753 -7.47 18.14 -30.96
N ALA A 754 -8.01 19.33 -30.66
CA ALA A 754 -8.41 20.29 -31.67
C ALA A 754 -7.21 20.57 -32.56
N MET A 755 -7.33 20.22 -33.82
CA MET A 755 -6.24 20.36 -34.77
C MET A 755 -6.16 21.82 -35.14
N LYS A 756 -5.06 22.50 -34.77
CA LYS A 756 -4.84 23.91 -35.08
C LYS A 756 -4.02 24.01 -36.36
N LYS A 757 -4.54 24.71 -37.36
CA LYS A 757 -3.79 25.07 -38.55
C LYS A 757 -3.70 26.57 -38.68
N ARG A 758 -2.60 27.06 -39.28
CA ARG A 758 -2.37 28.48 -39.54
C ARG A 758 -2.37 28.70 -41.05
N PHE A 759 -3.01 29.78 -41.46
CA PHE A 759 -3.15 30.20 -42.83
C PHE A 759 -2.78 31.69 -42.93
N THR A 760 -2.12 32.10 -44.00
CA THR A 760 -1.97 33.53 -44.34
C THR A 760 -3.20 33.99 -45.14
N ILE A 761 -3.55 35.28 -45.01
CA ILE A 761 -4.70 35.87 -45.68
C ILE A 761 -4.29 37.09 -46.46
N ASP A 762 -4.34 36.98 -47.78
CA ASP A 762 -4.08 38.12 -48.64
C ASP A 762 -5.32 39.00 -48.85
N GLY A 763 -5.15 40.32 -48.89
CA GLY A 763 -6.19 41.27 -49.20
C GLY A 763 -6.78 42.00 -47.98
N MET A 764 -6.37 41.69 -46.75
CA MET A 764 -6.82 42.41 -45.55
C MET A 764 -6.04 43.72 -45.36
N MET A 765 -6.74 44.88 -45.34
CA MET A 765 -6.11 46.20 -45.19
C MET A 765 -6.47 46.90 -43.90
N CYS A 766 -7.48 46.44 -43.16
CA CYS A 766 -7.97 47.12 -41.96
C CYS A 766 -8.66 46.22 -40.97
N GLY A 767 -8.87 46.70 -39.75
CA GLY A 767 -9.52 45.94 -38.69
C GLY A 767 -10.95 45.45 -39.02
N HIS A 768 -11.62 46.13 -39.98
CA HIS A 768 -12.96 45.70 -40.43
C HIS A 768 -12.87 44.51 -41.34
N CYS A 769 -11.85 44.45 -42.25
CA CYS A 769 -11.57 43.30 -43.06
C CYS A 769 -11.30 42.05 -42.21
N ARG A 770 -10.43 42.19 -41.20
CA ARG A 770 -10.12 41.15 -40.21
C ARG A 770 -11.37 40.59 -39.56
N ALA A 771 -12.24 41.44 -39.04
CA ALA A 771 -13.46 41.03 -38.36
C ALA A 771 -14.47 40.31 -39.29
N HIS A 772 -14.55 40.71 -40.57
CA HIS A 772 -15.36 40.01 -41.58
C HIS A 772 -14.88 38.61 -41.87
N VAL A 773 -13.58 38.43 -42.07
CA VAL A 773 -12.97 37.10 -42.31
C VAL A 773 -13.12 36.20 -41.11
N GLU A 774 -12.83 36.73 -39.92
CA GLU A 774 -12.99 36.01 -38.66
C GLU A 774 -14.44 35.52 -38.43
N LYS A 775 -15.43 36.40 -38.73
CA LYS A 775 -16.84 36.07 -38.63
C LYS A 775 -17.27 35.04 -39.67
N ALA A 776 -16.73 35.11 -40.89
CA ALA A 776 -17.01 34.16 -41.95
C ALA A 776 -16.50 32.77 -41.60
N LEU A 777 -15.26 32.66 -41.12
CA LEU A 777 -14.66 31.40 -40.69
C LEU A 777 -15.40 30.80 -39.48
N ASN A 778 -15.73 31.61 -38.49
CA ASN A 778 -16.50 31.17 -37.31
C ASN A 778 -17.98 30.85 -37.58
N SER A 779 -18.47 31.12 -38.81
CA SER A 779 -19.82 30.69 -39.22
C SER A 779 -19.88 29.23 -39.68
N ILE A 780 -18.74 28.52 -39.74
CA ILE A 780 -18.64 27.11 -40.08
C ILE A 780 -18.82 26.31 -38.78
N ASP A 781 -19.74 25.39 -38.76
CA ASP A 781 -19.99 24.54 -37.61
C ASP A 781 -18.78 23.66 -37.31
N GLY A 782 -18.25 23.68 -36.08
CA GLY A 782 -17.02 22.98 -35.70
C GLY A 782 -15.70 23.69 -36.02
N VAL A 783 -15.73 24.96 -36.39
CA VAL A 783 -14.56 25.81 -36.66
C VAL A 783 -14.50 26.97 -35.67
N LYS A 784 -13.33 27.15 -35.06
CA LYS A 784 -13.02 28.32 -34.24
C LYS A 784 -11.78 29.00 -34.79
N ALA A 785 -11.95 30.17 -35.39
CA ALA A 785 -10.90 30.92 -36.03
C ALA A 785 -10.58 32.20 -35.26
N ILE A 786 -9.29 32.51 -35.15
CA ILE A 786 -8.77 33.80 -34.66
C ILE A 786 -7.96 34.41 -35.80
N VAL A 787 -8.32 35.63 -36.25
CA VAL A 787 -7.65 36.30 -37.35
C VAL A 787 -6.85 37.49 -36.83
N THR A 788 -5.60 37.63 -37.23
CA THR A 788 -4.72 38.76 -36.95
C THR A 788 -4.53 39.62 -38.19
N LEU A 789 -4.22 40.90 -38.04
CA LEU A 789 -3.98 41.78 -39.15
C LEU A 789 -2.50 42.04 -39.43
N ASP A 790 -1.68 41.94 -38.40
CA ASP A 790 -0.22 42.08 -38.49
C ASP A 790 0.44 40.99 -37.57
N PRO A 791 0.98 39.90 -38.10
CA PRO A 791 0.90 39.47 -39.53
C PRO A 791 -0.56 39.09 -39.92
N PRO A 792 -0.89 39.15 -41.23
CA PRO A 792 -2.23 38.83 -41.72
C PRO A 792 -2.43 37.29 -41.76
N GLU A 793 -2.77 36.71 -40.61
CA GLU A 793 -2.89 35.26 -40.40
C GLU A 793 -4.23 34.85 -39.79
N ALA A 794 -4.72 33.67 -40.11
CA ALA A 794 -5.80 32.99 -39.40
C ALA A 794 -5.31 31.73 -38.72
N THR A 795 -5.50 31.63 -37.42
CA THR A 795 -5.35 30.38 -36.67
C THR A 795 -6.70 29.72 -36.53
N ILE A 796 -6.89 28.57 -37.16
CA ILE A 796 -8.15 27.83 -37.21
C ILE A 796 -8.05 26.55 -36.38
N GLU A 797 -8.97 26.41 -35.46
CA GLU A 797 -9.12 25.22 -34.58
C GLU A 797 -10.36 24.42 -35.01
N PHE A 798 -10.14 23.15 -35.44
CA PHE A 798 -11.21 22.25 -35.88
C PHE A 798 -11.63 21.34 -34.73
N THR A 799 -12.94 21.28 -34.42
CA THR A 799 -13.47 20.45 -33.34
C THR A 799 -13.85 19.03 -33.78
N ASP A 800 -14.47 18.85 -34.96
CA ASP A 800 -15.04 17.56 -35.36
C ASP A 800 -14.55 17.03 -36.72
N LYS A 801 -14.35 17.93 -37.69
CA LYS A 801 -13.92 17.60 -39.05
C LYS A 801 -12.90 18.62 -39.52
N GLU A 802 -11.87 18.15 -40.19
CA GLU A 802 -10.91 19.01 -40.87
C GLU A 802 -11.51 19.47 -42.21
N PHE A 803 -11.51 20.79 -42.42
CA PHE A 803 -11.96 21.37 -43.70
C PHE A 803 -10.75 21.60 -44.60
N SER A 804 -10.91 21.30 -45.90
CA SER A 804 -9.89 21.57 -46.88
C SER A 804 -9.73 23.07 -47.15
N LEU A 805 -8.54 23.48 -47.63
CA LEU A 805 -8.26 24.87 -48.00
C LEU A 805 -9.34 25.45 -48.95
N ASN A 806 -9.79 24.65 -49.91
CA ASN A 806 -10.82 25.04 -50.89
C ASN A 806 -12.17 25.28 -50.25
N GLU A 807 -12.58 24.47 -49.26
CA GLU A 807 -13.85 24.66 -48.53
C GLU A 807 -13.82 25.95 -47.67
N LEU A 808 -12.71 26.21 -46.99
CA LEU A 808 -12.52 27.45 -46.20
C LEU A 808 -12.48 28.68 -47.08
N GLN A 809 -11.82 28.58 -48.23
CA GLN A 809 -11.71 29.64 -49.23
C GLN A 809 -13.08 30.00 -49.82
N GLN A 810 -13.92 29.04 -50.16
CA GLN A 810 -15.30 29.25 -50.64
C GLN A 810 -16.17 29.98 -49.64
N VAL A 811 -16.04 29.65 -48.34
CA VAL A 811 -16.82 30.30 -47.29
C VAL A 811 -16.38 31.78 -47.13
N ILE A 812 -15.10 32.06 -47.21
CA ILE A 812 -14.57 33.44 -47.13
C ILE A 812 -15.07 34.25 -48.36
N GLN A 813 -14.95 33.70 -49.56
CA GLN A 813 -15.44 34.37 -50.80
C GLN A 813 -16.88 34.68 -50.76
N ASN A 814 -17.70 33.73 -50.30
CA ASN A 814 -19.16 33.92 -50.25
C ASN A 814 -19.65 34.85 -49.15
N LYS A 815 -18.92 34.98 -48.02
CA LYS A 815 -19.41 35.71 -46.83
C LYS A 815 -18.58 36.94 -46.45
N ALA A 816 -17.31 37.00 -46.84
CA ALA A 816 -16.41 38.06 -46.43
C ALA A 816 -15.88 38.90 -47.62
N GLY A 817 -15.82 38.33 -48.82
CA GLY A 817 -15.31 39.01 -50.06
C GLY A 817 -14.03 38.32 -50.62
N ASP A 818 -13.36 39.00 -51.57
CA ASP A 818 -12.21 38.44 -52.32
C ASP A 818 -10.92 38.39 -51.52
N TYR A 819 -10.91 37.69 -50.42
CA TYR A 819 -9.68 37.37 -49.64
C TYR A 819 -9.17 35.98 -50.04
N LYS A 820 -7.82 35.80 -50.07
CA LYS A 820 -7.20 34.54 -50.43
C LYS A 820 -6.49 33.94 -49.22
N LEU A 821 -6.81 32.68 -48.93
CA LEU A 821 -6.13 31.86 -47.94
C LEU A 821 -4.98 31.07 -48.58
N HIS A 822 -3.83 31.03 -47.87
CA HIS A 822 -2.69 30.20 -48.22
C HIS A 822 -2.28 29.41 -46.97
N ASP A 823 -1.92 28.13 -47.15
CA ASP A 823 -1.47 27.26 -46.08
C ASP A 823 -0.09 27.72 -45.59
N LEU A 824 0.05 27.90 -44.29
CA LEU A 824 1.35 28.07 -43.64
C LEU A 824 1.75 26.68 -43.15
N GLU A 825 2.75 26.05 -43.77
CA GLU A 825 3.30 24.75 -43.36
C GLU A 825 3.65 24.68 -41.86
#